data_f781d98310a59f557b30bfac42c15948
#
_entry.id   f781d98310a59f557b30bfac42c15948
#
_cell.length_a   1.000
_cell.length_b   1.000
_cell.length_c   1.000
_cell.angle_alpha   90.00
_cell.angle_beta   90.00
_cell.angle_gamma   90.00
#
_symmetry.space_group_name_H-M   'P 1'
#
loop_
_entity.id
_entity.type
_entity.pdbx_description
1 polymer ?
#
loop_
_entity_poly.entity_id
_entity_poly.type
_entity_poly.pdbx_seq_one_letter_code
_entity_poly.pdbx_strand_id
1 'polypeptide(L)'
;MERTAISSSLLAVCFVLAVCRCSLAAPFCPAQCVCETRPWYTPQSVYHQAKTVDCNELHLSKIPWNISVDTQVLLLQSNNISRVTSELQSLVNLTELDLSQNHFTQIQDVGLSNLSQLVTLYLEENQIKELPDMRLKDLVNLEELYINHNQISSIDPNAFSGLGNLLRLHLNSNKLVAIDSHWFESLPNLEILMIGENPILGLQDMNFHPLSKLHSLVLAGMGLREIPEGAFQGLDNLESLSFFENKLTAVPKKALSVLPSLKFLDLNKNPIVRIQEGDFRDFPHLEELSLNNMDELVAVERGAFSNLPQMAKLELYNNPHLFFIDRAAFLKMSGMRTILIHSNDLMLLPHEIFSAFPSLDEISLHGNPLRCDCLANWWPVLGNQSSLKVLEPQITLCASPPHLVGQSLQEVVSASWNGASNTCLPLISQQAFPPQLNVTLGQLLTLNCWAVADPAPQFYWVTPTGDKVTSEAVSPSSNEGGGIPKKHRMQEQGALEIPHVEPEDAGLYTCVAWNAEGADTRSISVYVDRSNWHGVRPIGGHQGVLNTTGSLVILAKIVHAQSVVLEWKVHPSAASSNHEVSQPKWLSATVKIDNPQISYTAMVPVDVQEYNLTHLLPSTEYQVCLTMAGTEQTQHSCINVTTKEASFAVEMVAQPTNVALAAVMGSMFAICIMALLVFYMGRRMKQKSCHHSLKKYMQHTTSIPLNELYPPLINLWENETEKEKEGTADPQNSQIDTSKTYMW
;
A
#
# COMPACT_ATOMS: atom_id res chain seq x y z
N MET A 1 77.87 60.72 4.87
CA MET A 1 76.55 61.00 5.53
C MET A 1 75.37 60.95 4.56
N GLU A 2 75.48 60.33 3.38
CA GLU A 2 74.34 60.27 2.40
C GLU A 2 73.74 58.90 2.09
N ARG A 3 74.21 57.86 2.79
CA ARG A 3 73.67 56.51 2.59
C ARG A 3 72.62 56.03 3.63
N THR A 4 72.42 56.84 4.69
CA THR A 4 71.46 56.47 5.77
C THR A 4 70.09 57.15 5.59
N ALA A 5 69.98 58.19 4.81
CA ALA A 5 68.70 58.91 4.60
C ALA A 5 67.77 58.25 3.59
N ILE A 6 68.33 57.51 2.59
CA ILE A 6 67.50 56.82 1.54
C ILE A 6 66.86 55.53 2.07
N SER A 7 67.46 54.86 3.03
CA SER A 7 66.94 53.64 3.64
C SER A 7 65.72 53.91 4.52
N SER A 8 65.70 55.04 5.25
CA SER A 8 64.56 55.41 6.13
C SER A 8 63.33 55.88 5.35
N SER A 9 63.51 56.56 4.19
CA SER A 9 62.41 56.96 3.36
C SER A 9 61.74 55.85 2.60
N LEU A 10 62.49 54.82 2.19
CA LEU A 10 61.93 53.62 1.54
C LEU A 10 61.18 52.74 2.52
N LEU A 11 61.65 52.65 3.77
CA LEU A 11 60.89 51.90 4.83
C LEU A 11 59.59 52.64 5.21
N ALA A 12 59.60 53.95 5.30
CA ALA A 12 58.39 54.73 5.58
C ALA A 12 57.36 54.66 4.43
N VAL A 13 57.81 54.67 3.17
CA VAL A 13 56.90 54.50 2.00
C VAL A 13 56.37 53.07 1.89
N CYS A 14 57.17 52.04 2.21
CA CYS A 14 56.70 50.67 2.31
C CYS A 14 55.72 50.45 3.49
N PHE A 15 55.91 51.12 4.61
CA PHE A 15 55.00 51.07 5.74
C PHE A 15 53.68 51.79 5.45
N VAL A 16 53.75 52.98 4.79
CA VAL A 16 52.54 53.69 4.33
C VAL A 16 51.79 52.93 3.22
N LEU A 17 52.50 52.25 2.31
CA LEU A 17 51.90 51.41 1.28
C LEU A 17 51.37 50.06 1.86
N ALA A 18 52.01 49.56 2.91
CA ALA A 18 51.50 48.37 3.64
C ALA A 18 50.26 48.71 4.50
N VAL A 19 50.25 49.90 5.12
CA VAL A 19 49.08 50.41 5.89
C VAL A 19 47.96 50.87 4.95
N CYS A 20 48.26 51.44 3.75
CA CYS A 20 47.25 51.72 2.74
C CYS A 20 46.70 50.49 2.00
N ARG A 21 47.40 49.35 2.02
CA ARG A 21 46.86 48.08 1.50
C ARG A 21 45.96 47.35 2.48
N CYS A 22 45.97 47.71 3.78
CA CYS A 22 45.04 47.19 4.78
C CYS A 22 43.72 47.98 4.91
N SER A 23 43.48 48.96 4.04
CA SER A 23 42.16 49.63 3.98
C SER A 23 41.45 49.42 2.65
N LEU A 24 41.65 48.28 2.01
CA LEU A 24 40.61 47.65 1.19
C LEU A 24 39.62 47.12 2.22
N ALA A 25 38.46 47.82 2.31
CA ALA A 25 37.38 47.44 3.19
C ALA A 25 37.22 45.91 3.16
N ALA A 26 37.48 45.24 4.30
CA ALA A 26 37.09 43.87 4.46
C ALA A 26 35.62 43.76 4.10
N PRO A 27 35.18 42.80 3.33
CA PRO A 27 33.77 42.67 3.03
C PRO A 27 33.02 42.72 4.37
N PHE A 28 31.97 43.54 4.45
CA PHE A 28 31.15 43.69 5.66
C PHE A 28 30.48 42.33 5.95
N CYS A 29 31.12 41.55 6.80
CA CYS A 29 30.62 40.28 7.30
C CYS A 29 30.36 40.44 8.79
N PRO A 30 29.15 40.11 9.28
CA PRO A 30 28.88 40.08 10.72
C PRO A 30 29.83 39.11 11.44
N ALA A 31 30.37 39.50 12.59
CA ALA A 31 31.45 38.76 13.26
C ALA A 31 31.07 37.34 13.69
N GLN A 32 29.78 37.03 13.79
CA GLN A 32 29.26 35.71 14.17
C GLN A 32 28.91 34.84 12.94
N CYS A 33 28.79 35.41 11.74
CA CYS A 33 28.38 34.74 10.53
C CYS A 33 29.56 34.35 9.64
N VAL A 34 29.35 33.46 8.71
CA VAL A 34 30.30 33.09 7.66
C VAL A 34 29.90 33.72 6.35
N CYS A 35 30.83 34.44 5.71
CA CYS A 35 30.56 35.08 4.43
C CYS A 35 31.46 34.51 3.35
N GLU A 36 30.84 33.89 2.37
CA GLU A 36 31.53 33.19 1.28
C GLU A 36 30.72 33.29 -0.02
N THR A 37 31.28 32.79 -1.10
CA THR A 37 30.57 32.65 -2.36
C THR A 37 30.27 31.17 -2.54
N ARG A 38 29.01 30.81 -2.62
CA ARG A 38 28.54 29.45 -2.79
C ARG A 38 27.86 29.26 -4.14
N PRO A 39 27.90 28.02 -4.67
CA PRO A 39 27.07 27.66 -5.82
C PRO A 39 25.58 27.77 -5.46
N TRP A 40 24.80 28.37 -6.37
CA TRP A 40 23.37 28.57 -6.17
C TRP A 40 22.61 28.31 -7.49
N TYR A 41 21.40 27.82 -7.41
CA TYR A 41 20.53 27.55 -8.54
C TYR A 41 19.06 27.63 -8.13
N THR A 42 18.18 27.85 -9.10
CA THR A 42 16.72 27.66 -8.97
C THR A 42 16.24 26.65 -10.00
N PRO A 43 15.00 26.17 -9.91
CA PRO A 43 14.42 25.29 -10.92
C PRO A 43 14.54 25.79 -12.36
N GLN A 44 14.55 27.11 -12.56
CA GLN A 44 14.63 27.72 -13.88
C GLN A 44 16.00 28.33 -14.22
N SER A 45 16.97 28.33 -13.30
CA SER A 45 18.26 28.97 -13.50
C SER A 45 19.42 27.99 -13.68
N VAL A 46 20.42 28.44 -14.44
CA VAL A 46 21.71 27.77 -14.53
C VAL A 46 22.49 27.98 -13.24
N TYR A 47 23.29 27.00 -12.85
CA TYR A 47 24.18 27.07 -11.70
C TYR A 47 25.08 28.31 -11.78
N HIS A 48 25.07 29.16 -10.77
CA HIS A 48 25.95 30.34 -10.67
C HIS A 48 26.49 30.52 -9.24
N GLN A 49 27.46 31.39 -9.07
CA GLN A 49 28.09 31.68 -7.77
C GLN A 49 27.35 32.85 -7.11
N ALA A 50 26.79 32.61 -5.91
CA ALA A 50 26.07 33.61 -5.13
C ALA A 50 26.84 34.01 -3.87
N LYS A 51 26.83 35.31 -3.56
CA LYS A 51 27.36 35.86 -2.32
C LYS A 51 26.46 35.48 -1.17
N THR A 52 26.94 34.60 -0.31
CA THR A 52 26.20 34.00 0.79
C THR A 52 26.70 34.53 2.13
N VAL A 53 25.75 34.90 2.98
CA VAL A 53 25.98 35.19 4.40
C VAL A 53 25.24 34.12 5.22
N ASP A 54 25.99 33.28 5.87
CA ASP A 54 25.49 32.17 6.66
C ASP A 54 25.57 32.49 8.16
N CYS A 55 24.41 32.67 8.78
CA CYS A 55 24.23 32.96 10.20
C CYS A 55 23.32 31.92 10.87
N ASN A 56 23.30 30.68 10.38
CA ASN A 56 22.49 29.59 10.94
C ASN A 56 22.94 29.20 12.34
N GLU A 57 21.98 28.77 13.18
CA GLU A 57 22.23 28.16 14.53
C GLU A 57 23.01 29.06 15.50
N LEU A 58 22.92 30.38 15.40
CA LEU A 58 23.67 31.33 16.21
C LEU A 58 22.87 31.89 17.40
N HIS A 59 21.65 31.40 17.64
CA HIS A 59 20.74 31.91 18.69
C HIS A 59 20.49 33.43 18.59
N LEU A 60 20.50 33.97 17.40
CA LEU A 60 20.29 35.40 17.15
C LEU A 60 18.83 35.76 17.48
N SER A 61 18.64 36.84 18.22
CA SER A 61 17.31 37.45 18.45
C SER A 61 16.94 38.51 17.43
N LYS A 62 17.88 38.92 16.61
CA LYS A 62 17.72 39.95 15.53
C LYS A 62 18.71 39.65 14.41
N ILE A 63 18.36 40.07 13.19
CA ILE A 63 19.26 40.01 12.06
C ILE A 63 20.48 40.93 12.34
N PRO A 64 21.72 40.51 12.06
CA PRO A 64 22.90 41.36 12.21
C PRO A 64 22.85 42.60 11.33
N TRP A 65 23.23 43.73 11.85
CA TRP A 65 23.10 45.05 11.16
C TRP A 65 24.19 45.33 10.12
N ASN A 66 25.18 44.50 9.97
CA ASN A 66 26.36 44.78 9.13
C ASN A 66 26.49 43.82 7.95
N ILE A 67 25.36 43.41 7.35
CA ILE A 67 25.29 42.52 6.16
C ILE A 67 25.57 43.39 4.92
N SER A 68 26.39 42.89 3.99
CA SER A 68 26.72 43.58 2.76
C SER A 68 25.49 43.74 1.85
N VAL A 69 25.30 44.90 1.23
CA VAL A 69 24.17 45.17 0.33
C VAL A 69 24.20 44.36 -0.97
N ASP A 70 25.32 43.75 -1.29
CA ASP A 70 25.48 42.85 -2.44
C ASP A 70 25.29 41.38 -2.12
N THR A 71 24.80 41.07 -0.89
CA THR A 71 24.41 39.71 -0.49
C THR A 71 23.25 39.19 -1.34
N GLN A 72 23.37 37.98 -1.84
CA GLN A 72 22.36 37.31 -2.66
C GLN A 72 21.64 36.18 -1.88
N VAL A 73 22.35 35.47 -0.99
CA VAL A 73 21.81 34.42 -0.17
C VAL A 73 22.05 34.76 1.30
N LEU A 74 20.99 34.80 2.09
CA LEU A 74 21.05 35.06 3.52
C LEU A 74 20.38 33.91 4.28
N LEU A 75 21.20 33.16 5.04
CA LEU A 75 20.79 32.02 5.83
C LEU A 75 20.73 32.40 7.30
N LEU A 76 19.56 32.28 7.91
CA LEU A 76 19.25 32.64 9.29
C LEU A 76 18.45 31.54 10.00
N GLN A 77 18.54 30.30 9.49
CA GLN A 77 17.84 29.14 10.03
C GLN A 77 18.19 28.88 11.50
N SER A 78 17.25 28.32 12.27
CA SER A 78 17.45 27.88 13.66
C SER A 78 17.97 28.99 14.58
N ASN A 79 17.30 30.15 14.55
CA ASN A 79 17.61 31.29 15.43
C ASN A 79 16.40 31.65 16.32
N ASN A 80 16.51 32.71 17.09
CA ASN A 80 15.44 33.21 17.98
C ASN A 80 14.80 34.50 17.46
N ILE A 81 14.75 34.70 16.14
CA ILE A 81 14.26 35.93 15.53
C ILE A 81 12.72 35.90 15.51
N SER A 82 12.09 36.94 16.02
CA SER A 82 10.62 37.07 16.03
C SER A 82 10.11 38.27 15.25
N ARG A 83 10.99 39.19 14.93
CA ARG A 83 10.65 40.41 14.18
C ARG A 83 11.85 40.97 13.48
N VAL A 84 11.66 41.42 12.23
CA VAL A 84 12.60 42.21 11.44
C VAL A 84 12.07 43.65 11.34
N THR A 85 12.92 44.64 11.57
CA THR A 85 12.51 46.05 11.54
C THR A 85 12.85 46.71 10.21
N SER A 86 14.12 46.88 9.90
CA SER A 86 14.57 47.50 8.66
C SER A 86 15.83 46.83 8.08
N GLU A 87 16.28 45.79 8.70
CA GLU A 87 17.56 45.14 8.39
C GLU A 87 17.61 44.59 6.97
N LEU A 88 16.49 44.08 6.45
CA LEU A 88 16.39 43.51 5.10
C LEU A 88 16.19 44.58 4.00
N GLN A 89 15.74 45.79 4.36
CA GLN A 89 15.35 46.83 3.35
C GLN A 89 16.48 47.27 2.43
N SER A 90 17.75 47.15 2.87
CA SER A 90 18.93 47.48 2.08
C SER A 90 19.40 46.32 1.19
N LEU A 91 18.92 45.12 1.38
CA LEU A 91 19.38 43.88 0.73
C LEU A 91 18.59 43.64 -0.57
N VAL A 92 18.53 44.60 -1.45
CA VAL A 92 17.72 44.56 -2.68
C VAL A 92 18.17 43.53 -3.71
N ASN A 93 19.37 42.97 -3.55
CA ASN A 93 19.93 41.93 -4.42
C ASN A 93 19.68 40.51 -3.90
N LEU A 94 18.91 40.38 -2.81
CA LEU A 94 18.64 39.10 -2.20
C LEU A 94 17.82 38.23 -3.14
N THR A 95 18.31 37.01 -3.41
CA THR A 95 17.67 36.01 -4.24
C THR A 95 17.14 34.83 -3.40
N GLU A 96 17.78 34.55 -2.24
CA GLU A 96 17.35 33.55 -1.31
C GLU A 96 17.39 34.05 0.13
N LEU A 97 16.33 33.82 0.87
CA LEU A 97 16.21 34.15 2.29
C LEU A 97 15.70 32.97 3.07
N ASP A 98 16.52 32.45 3.97
CA ASP A 98 16.13 31.38 4.90
C ASP A 98 15.93 31.95 6.31
N LEU A 99 14.67 31.93 6.75
CA LEU A 99 14.21 32.30 8.10
C LEU A 99 13.47 31.14 8.75
N SER A 100 13.70 29.92 8.29
CA SER A 100 13.12 28.72 8.88
C SER A 100 13.55 28.52 10.34
N GLN A 101 12.75 27.78 11.11
CA GLN A 101 13.03 27.47 12.51
C GLN A 101 13.33 28.71 13.37
N ASN A 102 12.43 29.70 13.29
CA ASN A 102 12.50 30.94 14.06
C ASN A 102 11.19 31.14 14.86
N HIS A 103 10.91 32.36 15.31
CA HIS A 103 9.77 32.64 16.19
C HIS A 103 8.81 33.69 15.61
N PHE A 104 8.70 33.78 14.29
CA PHE A 104 7.74 34.68 13.65
C PHE A 104 6.31 34.25 13.90
N THR A 105 5.46 35.16 14.38
CA THR A 105 4.03 34.90 14.64
C THR A 105 3.11 35.53 13.61
N GLN A 106 3.61 36.50 12.85
CA GLN A 106 2.88 37.24 11.82
C GLN A 106 3.80 37.48 10.61
N ILE A 107 3.24 37.36 9.40
CA ILE A 107 4.01 37.57 8.17
C ILE A 107 4.55 39.00 7.99
N GLN A 108 3.85 39.99 8.54
CA GLN A 108 4.29 41.40 8.51
C GLN A 108 5.55 41.68 9.34
N ASP A 109 5.84 40.81 10.33
CA ASP A 109 7.04 40.94 11.15
C ASP A 109 8.31 40.44 10.45
N VAL A 110 8.18 39.78 9.29
CA VAL A 110 9.30 39.25 8.50
C VAL A 110 10.01 40.37 7.70
N GLY A 111 9.33 41.48 7.39
CA GLY A 111 9.97 42.65 6.73
C GLY A 111 10.28 42.46 5.24
N LEU A 112 9.41 41.80 4.49
CA LEU A 112 9.62 41.39 3.09
C LEU A 112 9.47 42.49 2.04
N SER A 113 9.25 43.73 2.46
CA SER A 113 9.06 44.88 1.52
C SER A 113 10.31 45.14 0.68
N ASN A 114 10.13 45.44 -0.61
CA ASN A 114 11.19 45.77 -1.58
C ASN A 114 12.15 44.61 -1.95
N LEU A 115 11.91 43.38 -1.56
CA LEU A 115 12.73 42.22 -1.93
C LEU A 115 12.31 41.63 -3.27
N SER A 116 12.24 42.48 -4.30
CA SER A 116 11.73 42.13 -5.63
C SER A 116 12.59 41.13 -6.40
N GLN A 117 13.85 40.93 -6.00
CA GLN A 117 14.75 39.94 -6.60
C GLN A 117 14.71 38.59 -5.92
N LEU A 118 13.90 38.43 -4.86
CA LEU A 118 13.80 37.18 -4.11
C LEU A 118 13.15 36.10 -4.97
N VAL A 119 13.81 34.95 -5.03
CA VAL A 119 13.39 33.77 -5.81
C VAL A 119 12.92 32.67 -4.88
N THR A 120 13.65 32.44 -3.76
CA THR A 120 13.30 31.42 -2.78
C THR A 120 13.16 32.00 -1.38
N LEU A 121 12.07 31.69 -0.70
CA LEU A 121 11.78 32.13 0.66
C LEU A 121 11.41 30.94 1.55
N TYR A 122 12.23 30.70 2.58
CA TYR A 122 11.99 29.68 3.61
C TYR A 122 11.46 30.33 4.89
N LEU A 123 10.26 29.94 5.30
CA LEU A 123 9.56 30.39 6.52
C LEU A 123 8.99 29.19 7.30
N GLU A 124 9.37 27.97 6.95
CA GLU A 124 8.88 26.80 7.62
C GLU A 124 9.31 26.73 9.11
N GLU A 125 8.59 25.95 9.90
CA GLU A 125 8.83 25.77 11.33
C GLU A 125 8.87 27.08 12.13
N ASN A 126 7.89 27.97 11.84
CA ASN A 126 7.64 29.18 12.59
C ASN A 126 6.27 29.12 13.32
N GLN A 127 5.73 30.21 13.74
CA GLN A 127 4.46 30.32 14.47
C GLN A 127 3.47 31.23 13.78
N ILE A 128 3.58 31.39 12.45
CA ILE A 128 2.73 32.29 11.66
C ILE A 128 1.29 31.77 11.70
N LYS A 129 0.33 32.67 11.97
CA LYS A 129 -1.08 32.28 12.21
C LYS A 129 -2.01 32.62 11.05
N GLU A 130 -1.69 33.60 10.26
CA GLU A 130 -2.51 34.13 9.18
C GLU A 130 -1.70 34.69 8.04
N LEU A 131 -2.22 34.65 6.83
CA LEU A 131 -1.67 35.30 5.63
C LEU A 131 -2.65 36.37 5.16
N PRO A 132 -2.49 37.64 5.59
CA PRO A 132 -3.33 38.75 5.17
C PRO A 132 -3.06 39.19 3.72
N ASP A 133 -4.03 39.86 3.12
CA ASP A 133 -3.96 40.41 1.78
C ASP A 133 -2.70 41.25 1.57
N MET A 134 -2.11 41.12 0.38
CA MET A 134 -1.04 42.00 -0.17
C MET A 134 0.27 42.02 0.62
N ARG A 135 0.52 41.09 1.56
CA ARG A 135 1.77 41.12 2.36
C ARG A 135 2.98 40.58 1.58
N LEU A 136 2.75 39.79 0.56
CA LEU A 136 3.79 39.19 -0.29
C LEU A 136 3.91 39.85 -1.67
N LYS A 137 3.16 40.92 -1.93
CA LYS A 137 3.01 41.56 -3.26
C LYS A 137 4.30 42.04 -3.91
N ASP A 138 5.31 42.37 -3.10
CA ASP A 138 6.59 42.92 -3.60
C ASP A 138 7.55 41.82 -4.10
N LEU A 139 7.22 40.50 -3.81
CA LEU A 139 8.03 39.35 -4.16
C LEU A 139 7.72 38.84 -5.58
N VAL A 140 7.79 39.75 -6.56
CA VAL A 140 7.33 39.51 -7.95
C VAL A 140 8.11 38.42 -8.70
N ASN A 141 9.33 38.10 -8.27
CA ASN A 141 10.18 37.07 -8.86
C ASN A 141 10.24 35.80 -8.05
N LEU A 142 9.40 35.68 -7.01
CA LEU A 142 9.40 34.47 -6.15
C LEU A 142 8.93 33.24 -6.94
N GLU A 143 9.79 32.22 -6.98
CA GLU A 143 9.52 30.92 -7.61
C GLU A 143 9.15 29.85 -6.57
N GLU A 144 9.70 29.93 -5.34
CA GLU A 144 9.49 28.94 -4.30
C GLU A 144 9.14 29.61 -2.95
N LEU A 145 8.04 29.16 -2.34
CA LEU A 145 7.61 29.59 -1.00
C LEU A 145 7.40 28.39 -0.10
N TYR A 146 8.22 28.28 0.93
CA TYR A 146 8.13 27.27 1.97
C TYR A 146 7.59 27.89 3.26
N ILE A 147 6.34 27.60 3.60
CA ILE A 147 5.65 28.13 4.79
C ILE A 147 4.89 27.00 5.54
N ASN A 148 5.35 25.77 5.30
CA ASN A 148 4.88 24.57 5.99
C ASN A 148 5.28 24.58 7.47
N HIS A 149 4.71 23.67 8.28
CA HIS A 149 4.96 23.57 9.72
C HIS A 149 4.80 24.89 10.48
N ASN A 150 3.69 25.59 10.22
CA ASN A 150 3.32 26.81 10.88
C ASN A 150 1.98 26.66 11.63
N GLN A 151 1.32 27.72 11.97
CA GLN A 151 0.02 27.71 12.65
C GLN A 151 -1.05 28.44 11.83
N ILE A 152 -0.90 28.48 10.50
CA ILE A 152 -1.78 29.23 9.60
C ILE A 152 -3.16 28.61 9.61
N SER A 153 -4.13 29.37 10.09
CA SER A 153 -5.54 28.99 10.15
C SER A 153 -6.42 29.77 9.19
N SER A 154 -5.92 30.86 8.64
CA SER A 154 -6.62 31.71 7.65
C SER A 154 -5.66 32.28 6.61
N ILE A 155 -6.13 32.31 5.38
CA ILE A 155 -5.46 32.94 4.23
C ILE A 155 -6.50 33.85 3.59
N ASP A 156 -6.18 35.13 3.43
CA ASP A 156 -7.08 36.08 2.76
C ASP A 156 -7.08 35.84 1.23
N PRO A 157 -8.15 36.13 0.51
CA PRO A 157 -8.27 35.86 -0.92
C PRO A 157 -7.13 36.41 -1.80
N ASN A 158 -6.56 37.56 -1.43
CA ASN A 158 -5.46 38.20 -2.16
C ASN A 158 -4.10 38.04 -1.46
N ALA A 159 -3.94 37.09 -0.57
CA ALA A 159 -2.70 36.87 0.18
C ALA A 159 -1.49 36.61 -0.74
N PHE A 160 -1.70 35.90 -1.84
CA PHE A 160 -0.65 35.59 -2.83
C PHE A 160 -0.58 36.55 -4.03
N SER A 161 -1.27 37.68 -3.95
CA SER A 161 -1.19 38.70 -5.01
C SER A 161 0.25 39.17 -5.21
N GLY A 162 0.70 39.25 -6.47
CA GLY A 162 2.06 39.57 -6.86
C GLY A 162 2.97 38.38 -7.12
N LEU A 163 2.59 37.16 -6.71
CA LEU A 163 3.41 35.97 -6.87
C LEU A 163 3.16 35.24 -8.21
N GLY A 164 3.05 35.98 -9.30
CA GLY A 164 2.74 35.45 -10.62
C GLY A 164 3.79 34.48 -11.19
N ASN A 165 5.01 34.47 -10.64
CA ASN A 165 6.09 33.57 -11.03
C ASN A 165 6.24 32.36 -10.10
N LEU A 166 5.38 32.19 -9.08
CA LEU A 166 5.48 31.13 -8.12
C LEU A 166 5.25 29.77 -8.80
N LEU A 167 6.21 28.85 -8.62
CA LEU A 167 6.21 27.49 -9.15
C LEU A 167 5.89 26.47 -8.06
N ARG A 168 6.36 26.71 -6.83
CA ARG A 168 6.22 25.79 -5.69
C ARG A 168 5.67 26.48 -4.47
N LEU A 169 4.62 25.91 -3.90
CA LEU A 169 3.99 26.40 -2.69
C LEU A 169 3.84 25.25 -1.68
N HIS A 170 4.52 25.38 -0.56
CA HIS A 170 4.47 24.41 0.55
C HIS A 170 3.68 25.00 1.71
N LEU A 171 2.46 24.52 1.91
CA LEU A 171 1.51 24.91 2.97
C LEU A 171 1.17 23.75 3.91
N ASN A 172 1.82 22.60 3.74
CA ASN A 172 1.53 21.42 4.56
C ASN A 172 1.80 21.65 6.06
N SER A 173 1.21 20.85 6.94
CA SER A 173 1.38 20.92 8.39
C SER A 173 1.03 22.31 8.97
N ASN A 174 -0.16 22.81 8.61
CA ASN A 174 -0.73 24.05 9.12
C ASN A 174 -2.10 23.78 9.81
N LYS A 175 -2.94 24.78 9.99
CA LYS A 175 -4.25 24.70 10.67
C LYS A 175 -5.41 25.12 9.79
N LEU A 176 -5.26 25.00 8.47
CA LEU A 176 -6.31 25.32 7.52
C LEU A 176 -7.48 24.35 7.65
N VAL A 177 -8.72 24.84 7.68
CA VAL A 177 -9.93 24.05 7.80
C VAL A 177 -10.74 23.94 6.50
N ALA A 178 -10.43 24.77 5.51
CA ALA A 178 -11.01 24.77 4.18
C ALA A 178 -10.00 25.28 3.15
N ILE A 179 -10.24 24.98 1.87
CA ILE A 179 -9.47 25.50 0.73
C ILE A 179 -10.38 26.44 -0.05
N ASP A 180 -9.93 27.67 -0.28
CA ASP A 180 -10.61 28.66 -1.11
C ASP A 180 -9.88 28.80 -2.46
N SER A 181 -10.58 28.56 -3.57
CA SER A 181 -10.02 28.66 -4.92
C SER A 181 -9.46 30.05 -5.26
N HIS A 182 -9.98 31.12 -4.64
CA HIS A 182 -9.49 32.49 -4.84
C HIS A 182 -8.03 32.68 -4.42
N TRP A 183 -7.50 31.88 -3.48
CA TRP A 183 -6.08 31.93 -3.13
C TRP A 183 -5.17 31.70 -4.33
N PHE A 184 -5.61 30.90 -5.28
CA PHE A 184 -4.81 30.44 -6.42
C PHE A 184 -4.97 31.28 -7.67
N GLU A 185 -5.90 32.24 -7.73
CA GLU A 185 -6.12 33.10 -8.90
C GLU A 185 -4.87 33.93 -9.29
N SER A 186 -4.02 34.25 -8.30
CA SER A 186 -2.77 35.00 -8.52
C SER A 186 -1.56 34.11 -8.82
N LEU A 187 -1.75 32.77 -8.95
CA LEU A 187 -0.69 31.77 -9.09
C LEU A 187 -0.78 30.99 -10.42
N PRO A 188 -0.79 31.65 -11.59
CA PRO A 188 -1.05 31.01 -12.88
C PRO A 188 0.07 30.06 -13.34
N ASN A 189 1.24 30.12 -12.69
CA ASN A 189 2.41 29.32 -13.04
C ASN A 189 2.72 28.22 -12.01
N LEU A 190 1.86 28.04 -11.00
CA LEU A 190 2.13 27.06 -9.96
C LEU A 190 2.16 25.63 -10.52
N GLU A 191 3.27 24.91 -10.28
CA GLU A 191 3.55 23.55 -10.73
C GLU A 191 3.41 22.54 -9.61
N ILE A 192 3.78 22.92 -8.37
CA ILE A 192 3.74 22.05 -7.21
C ILE A 192 2.99 22.72 -6.06
N LEU A 193 1.96 22.03 -5.53
CA LEU A 193 1.24 22.43 -4.34
C LEU A 193 1.28 21.31 -3.30
N MET A 194 1.91 21.57 -2.16
CA MET A 194 1.84 20.73 -0.97
C MET A 194 0.97 21.41 0.09
N ILE A 195 -0.21 20.86 0.37
CA ILE A 195 -1.18 21.43 1.33
C ILE A 195 -1.68 20.36 2.32
N GLY A 196 -1.05 19.20 2.35
CA GLY A 196 -1.35 18.10 3.27
C GLY A 196 -1.21 18.47 4.74
N GLU A 197 -1.59 17.56 5.64
CA GLU A 197 -1.49 17.71 7.10
C GLU A 197 -2.17 19.00 7.62
N ASN A 198 -3.24 19.39 6.97
CA ASN A 198 -4.13 20.45 7.41
C ASN A 198 -5.48 19.82 7.80
N PRO A 199 -6.18 20.27 8.87
CA PRO A 199 -7.45 19.71 9.30
C PRO A 199 -8.62 20.16 8.41
N ILE A 200 -8.49 19.93 7.09
CA ILE A 200 -9.49 20.31 6.09
C ILE A 200 -10.76 19.48 6.32
N LEU A 201 -11.91 20.13 6.43
CA LEU A 201 -13.19 19.47 6.67
C LEU A 201 -13.71 18.69 5.44
N GLY A 202 -13.27 19.03 4.25
CA GLY A 202 -13.59 18.39 2.99
C GLY A 202 -13.23 19.28 1.81
N LEU A 203 -13.07 18.68 0.64
CA LEU A 203 -12.87 19.40 -0.63
C LEU A 203 -14.23 19.84 -1.20
N GLN A 204 -14.20 20.83 -2.07
CA GLN A 204 -15.34 21.29 -2.85
C GLN A 204 -15.04 21.15 -4.34
N ASP A 205 -16.08 21.20 -5.17
CA ASP A 205 -15.90 21.24 -6.61
C ASP A 205 -15.08 22.47 -7.00
N MET A 206 -14.17 22.28 -7.97
CA MET A 206 -13.34 23.35 -8.54
C MET A 206 -12.37 24.03 -7.55
N ASN A 207 -12.04 23.40 -6.42
CA ASN A 207 -11.10 24.00 -5.43
C ASN A 207 -9.76 24.44 -6.04
N PHE A 208 -9.28 23.72 -7.06
CA PHE A 208 -7.97 23.95 -7.66
C PHE A 208 -8.06 24.46 -9.11
N HIS A 209 -9.24 24.82 -9.59
CA HIS A 209 -9.50 25.22 -10.99
C HIS A 209 -8.54 26.28 -11.55
N PRO A 210 -8.08 27.30 -10.79
CA PRO A 210 -7.13 28.30 -11.32
C PRO A 210 -5.74 27.74 -11.66
N LEU A 211 -5.38 26.54 -11.15
CA LEU A 211 -4.03 25.97 -11.23
C LEU A 211 -3.85 25.10 -12.49
N SER A 212 -4.06 25.65 -13.67
CA SER A 212 -4.02 24.91 -14.94
C SER A 212 -2.64 24.32 -15.29
N LYS A 213 -1.56 24.81 -14.66
CA LYS A 213 -0.19 24.30 -14.86
C LYS A 213 0.28 23.36 -13.74
N LEU A 214 -0.58 23.02 -12.82
CA LEU A 214 -0.20 22.14 -11.70
C LEU A 214 0.17 20.74 -12.21
N HIS A 215 1.39 20.27 -11.87
CA HIS A 215 1.90 18.96 -12.17
C HIS A 215 1.84 18.02 -10.97
N SER A 216 1.99 18.57 -9.74
CA SER A 216 2.00 17.79 -8.52
C SER A 216 1.12 18.39 -7.43
N LEU A 217 0.23 17.57 -6.84
CA LEU A 217 -0.67 17.94 -5.76
C LEU A 217 -0.58 16.94 -4.61
N VAL A 218 -0.21 17.40 -3.42
CA VAL A 218 -0.13 16.57 -2.22
C VAL A 218 -1.22 16.96 -1.23
N LEU A 219 -2.15 16.02 -0.99
CA LEU A 219 -3.30 16.14 -0.07
C LEU A 219 -3.19 15.11 1.09
N ALA A 220 -1.97 14.80 1.50
CA ALA A 220 -1.69 13.79 2.51
C ALA A 220 -2.16 14.23 3.90
N GLY A 221 -2.56 13.29 4.76
CA GLY A 221 -2.81 13.54 6.20
C GLY A 221 -3.95 14.49 6.55
N MET A 222 -4.88 14.75 5.61
CA MET A 222 -5.97 15.73 5.82
C MET A 222 -7.20 15.13 6.51
N GLY A 223 -7.28 13.80 6.60
CA GLY A 223 -8.45 13.12 7.16
C GLY A 223 -9.67 13.09 6.24
N LEU A 224 -9.48 13.26 4.93
CA LEU A 224 -10.53 13.25 3.90
C LEU A 224 -11.23 11.89 3.85
N ARG A 225 -12.58 11.89 3.84
CA ARG A 225 -13.43 10.69 3.77
C ARG A 225 -13.98 10.45 2.38
N GLU A 226 -14.18 11.51 1.63
CA GLU A 226 -14.71 11.48 0.27
C GLU A 226 -14.13 12.64 -0.54
N ILE A 227 -14.13 12.49 -1.86
CA ILE A 227 -13.64 13.50 -2.80
C ILE A 227 -14.80 13.82 -3.75
N PRO A 228 -15.26 15.07 -3.85
CA PRO A 228 -16.30 15.50 -4.80
C PRO A 228 -15.88 15.23 -6.24
N GLU A 229 -16.85 14.89 -7.10
CA GLU A 229 -16.58 14.55 -8.51
C GLU A 229 -15.90 15.68 -9.29
N GLY A 230 -16.20 16.94 -8.95
CA GLY A 230 -15.65 18.14 -9.58
C GLY A 230 -14.41 18.72 -8.89
N ALA A 231 -13.86 18.11 -7.84
CA ALA A 231 -12.79 18.70 -7.05
C ALA A 231 -11.53 19.06 -7.86
N PHE A 232 -11.21 18.27 -8.88
CA PHE A 232 -10.00 18.41 -9.72
C PHE A 232 -10.28 18.94 -11.13
N GLN A 233 -11.45 19.49 -11.39
CA GLN A 233 -11.76 20.10 -12.68
C GLN A 233 -10.79 21.24 -12.98
N GLY A 234 -10.19 21.24 -14.18
CA GLY A 234 -9.21 22.22 -14.64
C GLY A 234 -7.74 21.84 -14.41
N LEU A 235 -7.47 20.70 -13.76
CA LEU A 235 -6.11 20.19 -13.56
C LEU A 235 -5.65 19.27 -14.71
N ASP A 236 -5.73 19.74 -15.94
CA ASP A 236 -5.46 18.94 -17.14
C ASP A 236 -4.00 18.46 -17.25
N ASN A 237 -3.07 19.15 -16.58
CA ASN A 237 -1.64 18.84 -16.57
C ASN A 237 -1.17 18.10 -15.33
N LEU A 238 -2.07 17.70 -14.42
CA LEU A 238 -1.68 17.02 -13.18
C LEU A 238 -1.11 15.64 -13.49
N GLU A 239 0.14 15.43 -13.12
CA GLU A 239 0.86 14.17 -13.31
C GLU A 239 0.97 13.35 -12.02
N SER A 240 1.08 14.00 -10.87
CA SER A 240 1.27 13.35 -9.57
C SER A 240 0.22 13.81 -8.55
N LEU A 241 -0.45 12.85 -7.91
CA LEU A 241 -1.46 13.09 -6.88
C LEU A 241 -1.27 12.14 -5.71
N SER A 242 -1.10 12.69 -4.50
CA SER A 242 -1.02 11.90 -3.27
C SER A 242 -2.19 12.17 -2.33
N PHE A 243 -2.85 11.08 -1.90
CA PHE A 243 -3.83 11.01 -0.82
C PHE A 243 -3.30 10.22 0.38
N PHE A 244 -1.99 10.13 0.54
CA PHE A 244 -1.38 9.39 1.63
C PHE A 244 -2.03 9.72 2.98
N GLU A 245 -2.29 8.68 3.80
CA GLU A 245 -2.79 8.82 5.19
C GLU A 245 -4.08 9.66 5.32
N ASN A 246 -5.09 9.34 4.51
CA ASN A 246 -6.43 9.90 4.63
C ASN A 246 -7.43 8.88 5.20
N LYS A 247 -8.73 9.13 5.07
CA LYS A 247 -9.82 8.28 5.58
C LYS A 247 -10.76 7.84 4.46
N LEU A 248 -10.23 7.68 3.24
CA LEU A 248 -11.00 7.21 2.10
C LEU A 248 -11.37 5.73 2.30
N THR A 249 -12.66 5.40 2.23
CA THR A 249 -13.17 4.03 2.35
C THR A 249 -13.39 3.35 1.00
N ALA A 250 -13.27 4.10 -0.09
CA ALA A 250 -13.34 3.64 -1.47
C ALA A 250 -12.48 4.54 -2.38
N VAL A 251 -12.08 4.01 -3.54
CA VAL A 251 -11.35 4.77 -4.55
C VAL A 251 -12.25 5.88 -5.11
N PRO A 252 -11.81 7.16 -5.15
CA PRO A 252 -12.61 8.27 -5.65
C PRO A 252 -12.59 8.33 -7.19
N LYS A 253 -12.98 7.23 -7.86
CA LYS A 253 -12.83 7.03 -9.31
C LYS A 253 -13.43 8.12 -10.18
N LYS A 254 -14.56 8.72 -9.78
CA LYS A 254 -15.19 9.79 -10.56
C LYS A 254 -14.37 11.08 -10.52
N ALA A 255 -13.82 11.44 -9.36
CA ALA A 255 -12.95 12.60 -9.22
C ALA A 255 -11.62 12.40 -9.95
N LEU A 256 -11.09 11.17 -9.98
CA LEU A 256 -9.85 10.84 -10.70
C LEU A 256 -10.05 10.80 -12.23
N SER A 257 -11.23 10.46 -12.71
CA SER A 257 -11.51 10.31 -14.15
C SER A 257 -11.40 11.60 -14.97
N VAL A 258 -11.37 12.78 -14.31
CA VAL A 258 -11.18 14.08 -14.95
C VAL A 258 -9.71 14.48 -15.13
N LEU A 259 -8.75 13.62 -14.73
CA LEU A 259 -7.31 13.87 -14.75
C LEU A 259 -6.64 13.12 -15.92
N PRO A 260 -6.55 13.71 -17.11
CA PRO A 260 -6.09 13.00 -18.31
C PRO A 260 -4.59 12.69 -18.31
N SER A 261 -3.78 13.47 -17.58
CA SER A 261 -2.32 13.39 -17.59
C SER A 261 -1.73 12.65 -16.39
N LEU A 262 -2.57 12.04 -15.54
CA LEU A 262 -2.13 11.42 -14.29
C LEU A 262 -1.19 10.23 -14.56
N LYS A 263 0.04 10.29 -13.97
CA LYS A 263 1.10 9.29 -14.06
C LYS A 263 1.34 8.56 -12.73
N PHE A 264 1.28 9.30 -11.62
CA PHE A 264 1.59 8.80 -10.28
C PHE A 264 0.42 9.04 -9.35
N LEU A 265 -0.10 7.97 -8.74
CA LEU A 265 -1.20 8.05 -7.77
C LEU A 265 -0.82 7.29 -6.50
N ASP A 266 -0.85 7.99 -5.39
CA ASP A 266 -0.61 7.44 -4.06
C ASP A 266 -1.89 7.46 -3.22
N LEU A 267 -2.35 6.27 -2.82
CA LEU A 267 -3.50 6.05 -1.94
C LEU A 267 -3.11 5.32 -0.65
N ASN A 268 -1.81 5.24 -0.35
CA ASN A 268 -1.30 4.52 0.82
C ASN A 268 -1.97 4.98 2.12
N LYS A 269 -2.07 4.07 3.09
CA LYS A 269 -2.65 4.32 4.43
C LYS A 269 -4.08 4.89 4.41
N ASN A 270 -4.93 4.41 3.50
CA ASN A 270 -6.35 4.72 3.52
C ASN A 270 -7.16 3.47 3.93
N PRO A 271 -8.27 3.59 4.68
CA PRO A 271 -9.12 2.47 5.08
C PRO A 271 -10.03 2.00 3.93
N ILE A 272 -9.47 1.83 2.73
CA ILE A 272 -10.19 1.28 1.57
C ILE A 272 -10.35 -0.22 1.80
N VAL A 273 -11.60 -0.69 1.82
CA VAL A 273 -11.91 -2.09 2.14
C VAL A 273 -11.73 -3.01 0.93
N ARG A 274 -12.04 -2.54 -0.26
CA ARG A 274 -11.96 -3.32 -1.51
C ARG A 274 -11.62 -2.43 -2.69
N ILE A 275 -10.84 -2.97 -3.62
CA ILE A 275 -10.66 -2.39 -4.95
C ILE A 275 -11.70 -3.04 -5.86
N GLN A 276 -12.68 -2.27 -6.28
CA GLN A 276 -13.87 -2.74 -7.01
C GLN A 276 -13.67 -2.70 -8.52
N GLU A 277 -14.60 -3.33 -9.25
CA GLU A 277 -14.60 -3.28 -10.72
C GLU A 277 -14.58 -1.85 -11.25
N GLY A 278 -13.60 -1.56 -12.10
CA GLY A 278 -13.44 -0.27 -12.78
C GLY A 278 -12.97 0.88 -11.89
N ASP A 279 -12.48 0.61 -10.68
CA ASP A 279 -11.90 1.67 -9.83
C ASP A 279 -10.68 2.32 -10.48
N PHE A 280 -9.87 1.50 -11.17
CA PHE A 280 -8.76 1.97 -11.99
C PHE A 280 -8.98 1.54 -13.44
N ARG A 281 -9.82 2.29 -14.15
CA ARG A 281 -10.15 2.04 -15.56
C ARG A 281 -9.85 3.26 -16.40
N ASP A 282 -9.24 3.04 -17.58
CA ASP A 282 -9.03 4.05 -18.61
C ASP A 282 -8.13 5.23 -18.17
N PHE A 283 -7.04 4.95 -17.41
CA PHE A 283 -5.98 5.92 -17.16
C PHE A 283 -4.82 5.68 -18.14
N PRO A 284 -4.79 6.38 -19.28
CA PRO A 284 -3.85 6.06 -20.37
C PRO A 284 -2.39 6.35 -20.04
N HIS A 285 -2.13 7.26 -19.12
CA HIS A 285 -0.79 7.72 -18.75
C HIS A 285 -0.34 7.28 -17.36
N LEU A 286 -1.18 6.55 -16.62
CA LEU A 286 -0.81 6.07 -15.29
C LEU A 286 0.36 5.08 -15.38
N GLU A 287 1.48 5.41 -14.74
CA GLU A 287 2.73 4.66 -14.74
C GLU A 287 2.96 3.93 -13.41
N GLU A 288 2.66 4.58 -12.28
CA GLU A 288 2.82 4.02 -10.93
C GLU A 288 1.59 4.24 -10.07
N LEU A 289 1.22 3.20 -9.32
CA LEU A 289 0.11 3.22 -8.36
C LEU A 289 0.54 2.57 -7.06
N SER A 290 0.37 3.29 -5.96
CA SER A 290 0.69 2.82 -4.62
C SER A 290 -0.57 2.63 -3.77
N LEU A 291 -0.75 1.40 -3.26
CA LEU A 291 -1.88 0.92 -2.46
C LEU A 291 -1.36 0.14 -1.23
N ASN A 292 -0.39 0.70 -0.53
CA ASN A 292 0.32 0.03 0.55
C ASN A 292 -0.22 0.44 1.92
N ASN A 293 0.05 -0.36 2.95
CA ASN A 293 -0.29 -0.05 4.33
C ASN A 293 -1.80 0.23 4.53
N MET A 294 -2.66 -0.49 3.80
CA MET A 294 -4.11 -0.38 3.91
C MET A 294 -4.64 -1.44 4.87
N ASP A 295 -4.81 -1.07 6.14
CA ASP A 295 -5.21 -1.99 7.21
C ASP A 295 -6.59 -2.63 7.01
N GLU A 296 -7.47 -2.03 6.21
CA GLU A 296 -8.83 -2.53 5.98
C GLU A 296 -8.99 -3.26 4.63
N LEU A 297 -7.97 -3.26 3.76
CA LEU A 297 -8.07 -3.83 2.42
C LEU A 297 -8.12 -5.37 2.48
N VAL A 298 -9.23 -5.95 1.98
CA VAL A 298 -9.48 -7.39 2.03
C VAL A 298 -9.42 -8.07 0.65
N ALA A 299 -9.79 -7.36 -0.41
CA ALA A 299 -9.92 -7.97 -1.74
C ALA A 299 -9.66 -6.99 -2.89
N VAL A 300 -9.12 -7.52 -3.99
CA VAL A 300 -9.07 -6.91 -5.32
C VAL A 300 -10.01 -7.67 -6.23
N GLU A 301 -11.06 -7.01 -6.68
CA GLU A 301 -12.15 -7.62 -7.45
C GLU A 301 -11.84 -7.71 -8.94
N ARG A 302 -12.67 -8.45 -9.68
CA ARG A 302 -12.58 -8.60 -11.12
C ARG A 302 -12.62 -7.26 -11.83
N GLY A 303 -11.70 -7.04 -12.81
CA GLY A 303 -11.66 -5.81 -13.59
C GLY A 303 -11.35 -4.55 -12.80
N ALA A 304 -10.82 -4.68 -11.59
CA ALA A 304 -10.39 -3.56 -10.74
C ALA A 304 -9.41 -2.65 -11.49
N PHE A 305 -8.47 -3.26 -12.20
CA PHE A 305 -7.49 -2.59 -13.05
C PHE A 305 -7.75 -2.93 -14.52
N SER A 306 -8.12 -1.97 -15.31
CA SER A 306 -8.42 -2.23 -16.72
C SER A 306 -8.02 -1.09 -17.64
N ASN A 307 -7.42 -1.45 -18.80
CA ASN A 307 -6.98 -0.50 -19.82
C ASN A 307 -5.99 0.54 -19.28
N LEU A 308 -4.89 0.05 -18.70
CA LEU A 308 -3.77 0.84 -18.15
C LEU A 308 -2.49 0.54 -18.95
N PRO A 309 -2.37 1.04 -20.19
CA PRO A 309 -1.33 0.60 -21.13
C PRO A 309 0.09 1.01 -20.73
N GLN A 310 0.25 2.11 -20.00
CA GLN A 310 1.56 2.63 -19.56
C GLN A 310 1.92 2.24 -18.12
N MET A 311 0.99 1.58 -17.39
CA MET A 311 1.25 1.13 -16.02
C MET A 311 2.49 0.25 -15.96
N ALA A 312 3.52 0.71 -15.30
CA ALA A 312 4.81 0.03 -15.16
C ALA A 312 5.01 -0.59 -13.79
N LYS A 313 4.51 0.06 -12.73
CA LYS A 313 4.72 -0.37 -11.35
C LYS A 313 3.44 -0.33 -10.53
N LEU A 314 3.12 -1.45 -9.88
CA LEU A 314 2.03 -1.55 -8.90
C LEU A 314 2.60 -1.95 -7.55
N GLU A 315 2.33 -1.15 -6.56
CA GLU A 315 2.64 -1.41 -5.16
C GLU A 315 1.36 -1.74 -4.40
N LEU A 316 1.29 -2.93 -3.84
CA LEU A 316 0.12 -3.47 -3.14
C LEU A 316 0.63 -4.35 -1.98
N TYR A 317 1.57 -3.83 -1.19
CA TYR A 317 2.22 -4.57 -0.12
C TYR A 317 1.85 -4.04 1.27
N ASN A 318 2.16 -4.85 2.29
CA ASN A 318 1.88 -4.53 3.69
C ASN A 318 0.39 -4.21 3.95
N ASN A 319 -0.52 -5.00 3.34
CA ASN A 319 -1.95 -4.95 3.58
C ASN A 319 -2.35 -6.22 4.34
N PRO A 320 -2.36 -6.20 5.68
CA PRO A 320 -2.42 -7.42 6.51
C PRO A 320 -3.70 -8.23 6.37
N HIS A 321 -4.74 -7.65 5.80
CA HIS A 321 -6.03 -8.31 5.58
C HIS A 321 -6.32 -8.62 4.10
N LEU A 322 -5.40 -8.29 3.17
CA LEU A 322 -5.57 -8.61 1.75
C LEU A 322 -5.33 -10.10 1.53
N PHE A 323 -6.40 -10.88 1.42
CA PHE A 323 -6.34 -12.32 1.21
C PHE A 323 -6.82 -12.78 -0.17
N PHE A 324 -7.46 -11.91 -0.96
CA PHE A 324 -8.04 -12.29 -2.23
C PHE A 324 -7.71 -11.30 -3.35
N ILE A 325 -7.23 -11.83 -4.48
CA ILE A 325 -7.10 -11.12 -5.76
C ILE A 325 -7.80 -11.98 -6.82
N ASP A 326 -8.81 -11.40 -7.49
CA ASP A 326 -9.54 -12.11 -8.56
C ASP A 326 -8.61 -12.43 -9.73
N ARG A 327 -8.76 -13.60 -10.35
CA ARG A 327 -7.97 -14.03 -11.51
C ARG A 327 -8.08 -13.10 -12.73
N ALA A 328 -9.15 -12.32 -12.83
CA ALA A 328 -9.38 -11.31 -13.86
C ALA A 328 -9.37 -9.89 -13.27
N ALA A 329 -8.69 -9.67 -12.15
CA ALA A 329 -8.53 -8.33 -11.56
C ALA A 329 -7.81 -7.37 -12.50
N PHE A 330 -6.90 -7.90 -13.32
CA PHE A 330 -6.04 -7.15 -14.22
C PHE A 330 -6.39 -7.41 -15.68
N LEU A 331 -6.70 -6.37 -16.43
CA LEU A 331 -7.11 -6.48 -17.83
C LEU A 331 -6.39 -5.44 -18.69
N LYS A 332 -5.72 -5.89 -19.78
CA LYS A 332 -5.01 -5.01 -20.72
C LYS A 332 -3.96 -4.10 -20.07
N MET A 333 -3.02 -4.70 -19.33
CA MET A 333 -1.93 -4.02 -18.65
C MET A 333 -0.57 -4.43 -19.23
N SER A 334 -0.38 -4.21 -20.52
CA SER A 334 0.79 -4.68 -21.25
C SER A 334 2.11 -4.00 -20.86
N GLY A 335 2.06 -2.84 -20.22
CA GLY A 335 3.24 -2.08 -19.79
C GLY A 335 3.84 -2.55 -18.46
N MET A 336 3.13 -3.41 -17.69
CA MET A 336 3.54 -3.79 -16.33
C MET A 336 4.91 -4.46 -16.30
N ARG A 337 5.82 -3.93 -15.45
CA ARG A 337 7.17 -4.44 -15.24
C ARG A 337 7.42 -4.92 -13.81
N THR A 338 6.87 -4.23 -12.83
CA THR A 338 7.13 -4.53 -11.42
C THR A 338 5.83 -4.59 -10.64
N ILE A 339 5.60 -5.70 -9.91
CA ILE A 339 4.48 -5.87 -9.00
C ILE A 339 5.03 -6.21 -7.61
N LEU A 340 4.73 -5.37 -6.64
CA LEU A 340 5.08 -5.58 -5.24
C LEU A 340 3.82 -5.93 -4.45
N ILE A 341 3.72 -7.21 -4.02
CA ILE A 341 2.56 -7.75 -3.28
C ILE A 341 2.97 -8.58 -2.06
N HIS A 342 4.14 -8.27 -1.51
CA HIS A 342 4.65 -8.92 -0.31
C HIS A 342 3.92 -8.45 0.96
N SER A 343 4.10 -9.19 2.05
CA SER A 343 3.55 -8.81 3.37
C SER A 343 2.03 -8.57 3.36
N ASN A 344 1.28 -9.46 2.70
CA ASN A 344 -0.18 -9.51 2.71
C ASN A 344 -0.66 -10.84 3.33
N ASP A 345 -1.95 -11.15 3.24
CA ASP A 345 -2.53 -12.43 3.68
C ASP A 345 -2.92 -13.34 2.50
N LEU A 346 -2.19 -13.26 1.40
CA LEU A 346 -2.45 -14.02 0.18
C LEU A 346 -2.01 -15.48 0.33
N MET A 347 -2.97 -16.41 0.29
CA MET A 347 -2.70 -17.85 0.27
C MET A 347 -2.38 -18.36 -1.13
N LEU A 348 -2.95 -17.75 -2.16
CA LEU A 348 -2.74 -18.08 -3.56
C LEU A 348 -2.90 -16.83 -4.41
N LEU A 349 -2.00 -16.66 -5.38
CA LEU A 349 -2.16 -15.72 -6.48
C LEU A 349 -2.53 -16.54 -7.73
N PRO A 350 -3.68 -16.28 -8.38
CA PRO A 350 -4.07 -17.04 -9.56
C PRO A 350 -3.07 -16.90 -10.70
N HIS A 351 -2.66 -18.02 -11.33
CA HIS A 351 -1.68 -17.98 -12.41
C HIS A 351 -2.17 -17.23 -13.66
N GLU A 352 -3.47 -17.13 -13.86
CA GLU A 352 -4.10 -16.42 -14.97
C GLU A 352 -3.74 -14.94 -15.01
N ILE A 353 -3.44 -14.32 -13.86
CA ILE A 353 -3.07 -12.89 -13.82
C ILE A 353 -1.81 -12.60 -14.60
N PHE A 354 -0.85 -13.55 -14.69
CA PHE A 354 0.37 -13.36 -15.44
C PHE A 354 0.14 -13.18 -16.95
N SER A 355 -0.98 -13.68 -17.46
CA SER A 355 -1.38 -13.45 -18.85
C SER A 355 -1.68 -11.97 -19.17
N ALA A 356 -2.04 -11.19 -18.15
CA ALA A 356 -2.26 -9.75 -18.28
C ALA A 356 -0.95 -8.95 -18.33
N PHE A 357 0.19 -9.56 -17.99
CA PHE A 357 1.48 -8.91 -17.80
C PHE A 357 2.59 -9.50 -18.67
N PRO A 358 2.52 -9.37 -20.00
CA PRO A 358 3.50 -9.98 -20.91
C PRO A 358 4.91 -9.43 -20.76
N SER A 359 5.08 -8.26 -20.13
CA SER A 359 6.36 -7.56 -19.96
C SER A 359 6.83 -7.54 -18.49
N LEU A 360 6.28 -8.40 -17.62
CA LEU A 360 6.62 -8.41 -16.20
C LEU A 360 8.07 -8.89 -15.99
N ASP A 361 8.87 -8.03 -15.35
CA ASP A 361 10.28 -8.26 -15.06
C ASP A 361 10.50 -8.70 -13.59
N GLU A 362 9.76 -8.11 -12.64
CA GLU A 362 9.96 -8.33 -11.21
C GLU A 362 8.65 -8.50 -10.45
N ILE A 363 8.64 -9.44 -9.48
CA ILE A 363 7.53 -9.66 -8.54
C ILE A 363 8.05 -9.93 -7.14
N SER A 364 7.42 -9.34 -6.11
CA SER A 364 7.66 -9.68 -4.71
C SER A 364 6.45 -10.40 -4.09
N LEU A 365 6.71 -11.50 -3.36
CA LEU A 365 5.68 -12.37 -2.79
C LEU A 365 5.94 -12.76 -1.34
N HIS A 366 7.11 -12.43 -0.79
CA HIS A 366 7.49 -12.80 0.58
C HIS A 366 6.51 -12.27 1.63
N GLY A 367 6.49 -12.87 2.81
CA GLY A 367 5.57 -12.45 3.88
C GLY A 367 4.08 -12.74 3.62
N ASN A 368 3.74 -13.56 2.61
CA ASN A 368 2.40 -14.08 2.39
C ASN A 368 2.28 -15.52 2.88
N PRO A 369 1.13 -15.99 3.40
CA PRO A 369 0.92 -17.38 3.82
C PRO A 369 0.65 -18.31 2.63
N LEU A 370 1.61 -18.44 1.70
CA LEU A 370 1.43 -19.10 0.41
C LEU A 370 1.13 -20.60 0.54
N ARG A 371 0.12 -21.07 -0.19
CA ARG A 371 -0.21 -22.49 -0.44
C ARG A 371 0.58 -23.02 -1.64
N CYS A 372 1.58 -23.84 -1.38
CA CYS A 372 2.48 -24.32 -2.43
C CYS A 372 2.02 -25.62 -3.11
N ASP A 373 0.93 -26.25 -2.68
CA ASP A 373 0.28 -27.37 -3.36
C ASP A 373 -0.49 -26.97 -4.63
N CYS A 374 -0.71 -25.66 -4.83
CA CYS A 374 -1.46 -25.08 -5.95
C CYS A 374 -0.57 -24.50 -7.07
N LEU A 375 0.71 -24.82 -7.12
CA LEU A 375 1.69 -24.10 -7.96
C LEU A 375 2.08 -24.81 -9.26
N ALA A 376 1.41 -25.89 -9.64
CA ALA A 376 1.75 -26.64 -10.87
C ALA A 376 1.74 -25.75 -12.12
N ASN A 377 0.77 -24.83 -12.22
CA ASN A 377 0.61 -23.94 -13.37
C ASN A 377 1.51 -22.70 -13.33
N TRP A 378 2.33 -22.54 -12.28
CA TRP A 378 3.28 -21.44 -12.15
C TRP A 378 4.63 -21.71 -12.83
N TRP A 379 4.91 -22.98 -13.20
CA TRP A 379 6.18 -23.36 -13.83
C TRP A 379 6.53 -22.56 -15.10
N PRO A 380 5.58 -22.31 -16.03
CA PRO A 380 5.88 -21.51 -17.21
C PRO A 380 6.32 -20.09 -16.89
N VAL A 381 5.91 -19.57 -15.73
CA VAL A 381 6.14 -18.18 -15.29
C VAL A 381 7.38 -18.06 -14.41
N LEU A 382 7.61 -19.02 -13.49
CA LEU A 382 8.70 -18.97 -12.50
C LEU A 382 9.82 -19.99 -12.73
N GLY A 383 9.70 -20.85 -13.76
CA GLY A 383 10.70 -21.88 -14.06
C GLY A 383 12.02 -21.31 -14.56
N ASN A 384 13.05 -22.16 -14.61
CA ASN A 384 14.44 -21.79 -14.92
C ASN A 384 14.66 -21.09 -16.28
N GLN A 385 13.68 -21.04 -17.16
CA GLN A 385 13.75 -20.36 -18.47
C GLN A 385 12.98 -19.01 -18.48
N SER A 386 12.35 -18.64 -17.38
CA SER A 386 11.61 -17.39 -17.26
C SER A 386 12.57 -16.21 -17.06
N SER A 387 12.23 -15.07 -17.66
CA SER A 387 12.90 -13.79 -17.41
C SER A 387 12.40 -13.11 -16.12
N LEU A 388 11.25 -13.57 -15.58
CA LEU A 388 10.65 -12.99 -14.38
C LEU A 388 11.52 -13.28 -13.15
N LYS A 389 11.90 -12.20 -12.45
CA LYS A 389 12.68 -12.25 -11.23
C LYS A 389 11.75 -12.17 -10.02
N VAL A 390 11.79 -13.18 -9.16
CA VAL A 390 11.18 -13.09 -7.82
C VAL A 390 12.15 -12.32 -6.93
N LEU A 391 11.67 -11.23 -6.35
CA LEU A 391 12.44 -10.46 -5.37
C LEU A 391 12.49 -11.22 -4.04
N GLU A 392 13.65 -11.25 -3.40
CA GLU A 392 13.88 -11.93 -2.13
C GLU A 392 13.41 -13.40 -2.08
N PRO A 393 13.87 -14.24 -3.03
CA PRO A 393 13.38 -15.61 -3.17
C PRO A 393 13.70 -16.49 -1.96
N GLN A 394 14.74 -16.18 -1.18
CA GLN A 394 15.16 -16.94 0.00
C GLN A 394 14.20 -16.79 1.19
N ILE A 395 13.41 -15.70 1.26
CA ILE A 395 12.40 -15.48 2.28
C ILE A 395 10.97 -15.61 1.73
N THR A 396 10.82 -15.92 0.44
CA THR A 396 9.53 -16.26 -0.16
C THR A 396 9.25 -17.73 0.09
N LEU A 397 8.58 -18.03 1.21
CA LEU A 397 8.43 -19.38 1.75
C LEU A 397 7.00 -19.89 1.67
N CYS A 398 6.86 -21.21 1.58
CA CYS A 398 5.58 -21.89 1.66
C CYS A 398 5.07 -21.94 3.11
N ALA A 399 3.79 -21.59 3.33
CA ALA A 399 3.10 -21.69 4.61
C ALA A 399 2.26 -22.95 4.72
N SER A 400 1.88 -23.57 3.60
CA SER A 400 1.10 -24.81 3.56
C SER A 400 1.30 -25.54 2.23
N PRO A 401 1.00 -26.86 2.17
CA PRO A 401 0.64 -27.78 3.25
C PRO A 401 1.80 -28.09 4.21
N PRO A 402 1.56 -28.83 5.32
CA PRO A 402 2.56 -29.04 6.38
C PRO A 402 3.92 -29.58 5.93
N HIS A 403 3.96 -30.42 4.90
CA HIS A 403 5.20 -31.01 4.37
C HIS A 403 6.04 -30.06 3.52
N LEU A 404 5.50 -28.92 3.10
CA LEU A 404 6.18 -27.87 2.32
C LEU A 404 6.50 -26.62 3.15
N VAL A 405 6.03 -26.54 4.40
CA VAL A 405 6.25 -25.38 5.27
C VAL A 405 7.73 -25.05 5.38
N GLY A 406 8.08 -23.78 5.13
CA GLY A 406 9.45 -23.28 5.19
C GLY A 406 10.32 -23.59 3.98
N GLN A 407 9.83 -24.30 2.98
CA GLN A 407 10.53 -24.47 1.70
C GLN A 407 10.37 -23.22 0.84
N SER A 408 11.40 -22.90 0.07
CA SER A 408 11.34 -21.78 -0.88
C SER A 408 10.32 -22.07 -1.99
N LEU A 409 9.51 -21.05 -2.32
CA LEU A 409 8.57 -21.09 -3.44
C LEU A 409 9.24 -21.59 -4.74
N GLN A 410 10.42 -21.09 -5.04
CA GLN A 410 11.16 -21.41 -6.26
C GLN A 410 11.62 -22.88 -6.29
N GLU A 411 12.05 -23.42 -5.16
CA GLU A 411 12.41 -24.84 -5.04
C GLU A 411 11.21 -25.75 -5.28
N VAL A 412 10.05 -25.43 -4.66
CA VAL A 412 8.82 -26.22 -4.81
C VAL A 412 8.31 -26.17 -6.25
N VAL A 413 8.26 -25.01 -6.87
CA VAL A 413 7.86 -24.85 -8.29
C VAL A 413 8.79 -25.67 -9.20
N SER A 414 10.10 -25.64 -8.95
CA SER A 414 11.08 -26.40 -9.74
C SER A 414 10.96 -27.91 -9.58
N ALA A 415 10.61 -28.39 -8.37
CA ALA A 415 10.40 -29.82 -8.08
C ALA A 415 9.07 -30.35 -8.65
N SER A 416 8.03 -29.51 -8.71
CA SER A 416 6.69 -29.88 -9.17
C SER A 416 6.64 -30.24 -10.67
N TRP A 417 7.61 -29.81 -11.48
CA TRP A 417 7.73 -30.13 -12.90
C TRP A 417 7.87 -31.65 -13.20
N ASN A 418 8.29 -32.45 -12.22
CA ASN A 418 8.53 -33.89 -12.42
C ASN A 418 7.28 -34.77 -12.42
N GLY A 419 6.09 -34.24 -12.69
CA GLY A 419 4.89 -35.03 -13.03
C GLY A 419 3.92 -35.34 -11.91
N ALA A 420 3.97 -34.63 -10.78
CA ALA A 420 2.87 -34.66 -9.81
C ALA A 420 1.74 -33.77 -10.34
N SER A 421 0.54 -34.30 -10.52
CA SER A 421 -0.67 -33.49 -10.78
C SER A 421 -1.00 -32.74 -9.48
N ASN A 422 -0.53 -31.51 -9.40
CA ASN A 422 -0.75 -30.67 -8.23
C ASN A 422 -1.98 -29.80 -8.48
N THR A 423 -3.15 -30.39 -8.38
CA THR A 423 -4.42 -29.68 -8.33
C THR A 423 -4.72 -29.37 -6.87
N CYS A 424 -5.23 -28.20 -6.57
CA CYS A 424 -5.53 -27.81 -5.21
C CYS A 424 -7.03 -27.68 -4.92
N LEU A 425 -7.43 -28.11 -3.72
CA LEU A 425 -8.79 -28.00 -3.25
C LEU A 425 -9.22 -26.55 -3.10
N PRO A 426 -10.48 -26.22 -3.40
CA PRO A 426 -11.05 -24.93 -3.05
C PRO A 426 -10.87 -24.63 -1.56
N LEU A 427 -10.55 -23.37 -1.27
CA LEU A 427 -10.47 -22.85 0.09
C LEU A 427 -11.18 -21.52 0.16
N ILE A 428 -12.25 -21.44 0.96
CA ILE A 428 -12.97 -20.18 1.23
C ILE A 428 -12.31 -19.52 2.45
N SER A 429 -11.87 -18.27 2.29
CA SER A 429 -11.25 -17.54 3.38
C SER A 429 -12.21 -17.37 4.57
N GLN A 430 -11.72 -17.61 5.78
CA GLN A 430 -12.49 -17.36 7.00
C GLN A 430 -12.80 -15.87 7.20
N GLN A 431 -11.94 -15.00 6.73
CA GLN A 431 -12.10 -13.54 6.85
C GLN A 431 -13.24 -13.01 5.98
N ALA A 432 -13.59 -13.71 4.88
CA ALA A 432 -14.71 -13.35 4.03
C ALA A 432 -16.09 -13.54 4.72
N PHE A 433 -16.14 -14.36 5.77
CA PHE A 433 -17.38 -14.76 6.41
C PHE A 433 -17.38 -14.37 7.89
N PRO A 434 -17.87 -13.16 8.24
CA PRO A 434 -18.18 -12.85 9.62
C PRO A 434 -19.24 -13.86 10.12
N PRO A 435 -19.15 -14.32 11.37
CA PRO A 435 -20.08 -15.34 11.88
C PRO A 435 -21.53 -14.87 11.88
N GLN A 436 -21.76 -13.58 11.95
CA GLN A 436 -23.07 -12.95 12.00
C GLN A 436 -23.06 -11.64 11.21
N LEU A 437 -24.16 -11.37 10.51
CA LEU A 437 -24.40 -10.14 9.80
C LEU A 437 -25.78 -9.57 10.14
N ASN A 438 -25.83 -8.33 10.64
CA ASN A 438 -27.06 -7.61 10.89
C ASN A 438 -27.39 -6.72 9.70
N VAL A 439 -28.59 -6.86 9.15
CA VAL A 439 -29.07 -6.07 8.00
C VAL A 439 -30.41 -5.44 8.31
N THR A 440 -30.65 -4.26 7.75
CA THR A 440 -31.92 -3.55 7.92
C THR A 440 -32.92 -4.01 6.88
N LEU A 441 -34.19 -4.03 7.26
CA LEU A 441 -35.30 -4.37 6.37
C LEU A 441 -35.30 -3.50 5.10
N GLY A 442 -35.45 -4.13 3.93
CA GLY A 442 -35.50 -3.44 2.60
C GLY A 442 -34.13 -3.07 2.03
N GLN A 443 -33.04 -3.29 2.75
CA GLN A 443 -31.68 -3.03 2.28
C GLN A 443 -31.27 -4.05 1.21
N LEU A 444 -30.39 -3.64 0.29
CA LEU A 444 -29.66 -4.56 -0.57
C LEU A 444 -28.62 -5.34 0.28
N LEU A 445 -28.67 -6.65 0.23
CA LEU A 445 -27.68 -7.52 0.86
C LEU A 445 -26.85 -8.22 -0.23
N THR A 446 -25.53 -8.10 -0.15
CA THR A 446 -24.58 -8.83 -0.96
C THR A 446 -23.68 -9.69 -0.08
N LEU A 447 -23.72 -11.01 -0.27
CA LEU A 447 -22.85 -11.96 0.40
C LEU A 447 -21.79 -12.45 -0.59
N ASN A 448 -20.51 -12.12 -0.32
CA ASN A 448 -19.41 -12.52 -1.18
C ASN A 448 -18.86 -13.88 -0.75
N CYS A 449 -18.62 -14.76 -1.73
CA CYS A 449 -17.96 -16.03 -1.50
C CYS A 449 -16.64 -16.07 -2.28
N TRP A 450 -15.57 -15.64 -1.62
CA TRP A 450 -14.24 -15.65 -2.20
C TRP A 450 -13.52 -16.94 -1.87
N ALA A 451 -13.24 -17.74 -2.89
CA ALA A 451 -12.48 -18.96 -2.76
C ALA A 451 -11.35 -19.00 -3.79
N VAL A 452 -10.23 -19.58 -3.36
CA VAL A 452 -9.05 -19.80 -4.19
C VAL A 452 -8.84 -21.29 -4.42
N ALA A 453 -8.56 -21.67 -5.66
CA ALA A 453 -8.25 -23.03 -6.08
C ALA A 453 -7.63 -23.07 -7.47
N ASP A 454 -6.97 -24.16 -7.81
CA ASP A 454 -6.54 -24.50 -9.16
C ASP A 454 -6.86 -25.98 -9.44
N PRO A 455 -7.80 -26.31 -10.35
CA PRO A 455 -8.58 -25.42 -11.22
C PRO A 455 -9.52 -24.48 -10.47
N ALA A 456 -9.86 -23.35 -11.13
CA ALA A 456 -10.74 -22.33 -10.57
C ALA A 456 -12.06 -22.89 -10.06
N PRO A 457 -12.54 -22.49 -8.85
CA PRO A 457 -13.73 -23.04 -8.26
C PRO A 457 -15.00 -22.54 -8.92
N GLN A 458 -16.04 -23.37 -8.92
CA GLN A 458 -17.42 -23.01 -9.18
C GLN A 458 -18.15 -22.80 -7.87
N PHE A 459 -19.22 -22.01 -7.89
CA PHE A 459 -19.94 -21.62 -6.68
C PHE A 459 -21.43 -21.95 -6.76
N TYR A 460 -22.02 -22.20 -5.61
CA TYR A 460 -23.45 -22.08 -5.39
C TYR A 460 -23.74 -21.73 -3.92
N TRP A 461 -24.92 -21.16 -3.69
CA TRP A 461 -25.38 -20.86 -2.35
C TRP A 461 -26.54 -21.76 -1.94
N VAL A 462 -26.63 -22.06 -0.66
CA VAL A 462 -27.79 -22.66 -0.02
C VAL A 462 -28.42 -21.63 0.88
N THR A 463 -29.68 -21.32 0.65
CA THR A 463 -30.46 -20.33 1.42
C THR A 463 -30.95 -20.92 2.74
N PRO A 464 -31.48 -20.13 3.67
CA PRO A 464 -32.11 -20.64 4.91
C PRO A 464 -33.29 -21.58 4.68
N THR A 465 -33.97 -21.46 3.52
CA THR A 465 -35.05 -22.37 3.10
C THR A 465 -34.55 -23.68 2.51
N GLY A 466 -33.22 -23.82 2.31
CA GLY A 466 -32.58 -24.98 1.70
C GLY A 466 -32.58 -24.97 0.17
N ASP A 467 -32.93 -23.83 -0.45
CA ASP A 467 -32.91 -23.69 -1.90
C ASP A 467 -31.49 -23.47 -2.40
N LYS A 468 -31.14 -24.15 -3.52
CA LYS A 468 -29.84 -23.98 -4.18
C LYS A 468 -29.89 -22.86 -5.20
N VAL A 469 -29.03 -21.84 -5.03
CA VAL A 469 -28.88 -20.71 -5.95
C VAL A 469 -27.58 -20.86 -6.72
N THR A 470 -27.65 -20.95 -8.04
CA THR A 470 -26.50 -21.05 -8.96
C THR A 470 -26.49 -19.87 -9.92
N SER A 471 -25.33 -19.53 -10.48
CA SER A 471 -25.26 -18.56 -11.60
C SER A 471 -25.98 -19.17 -12.80
N GLU A 472 -26.96 -18.46 -13.33
CA GLU A 472 -27.60 -18.84 -14.58
C GLU A 472 -26.64 -18.47 -15.73
N ALA A 473 -26.07 -19.48 -16.37
CA ALA A 473 -25.47 -19.25 -17.68
C ALA A 473 -26.58 -18.71 -18.60
N VAL A 474 -26.41 -17.54 -19.16
CA VAL A 474 -27.33 -16.92 -20.14
C VAL A 474 -27.40 -17.84 -21.34
N SER A 475 -28.37 -18.72 -21.38
CA SER A 475 -28.73 -19.44 -22.58
C SER A 475 -29.54 -18.48 -23.49
N PRO A 476 -29.08 -18.16 -24.71
CA PRO A 476 -29.77 -17.25 -25.60
C PRO A 476 -30.87 -17.98 -26.37
N SER A 477 -31.80 -18.64 -25.68
CA SER A 477 -32.98 -19.23 -26.35
C SER A 477 -34.06 -19.57 -25.33
N SER A 478 -34.94 -18.61 -25.05
CA SER A 478 -36.39 -18.81 -24.95
C SER A 478 -37.03 -17.47 -24.57
N ASN A 479 -37.50 -16.76 -25.65
CA ASN A 479 -38.62 -15.86 -25.51
C ASN A 479 -39.84 -16.75 -25.19
N GLU A 480 -40.32 -16.72 -23.93
CA GLU A 480 -41.73 -16.93 -23.60
C GLU A 480 -41.94 -16.87 -22.08
N GLY A 481 -42.82 -15.98 -21.65
CA GLY A 481 -43.52 -16.04 -20.37
C GLY A 481 -42.89 -15.27 -19.23
N GLY A 482 -43.54 -14.17 -18.79
CA GLY A 482 -43.22 -13.34 -17.63
C GLY A 482 -42.90 -14.13 -16.35
N GLY A 483 -41.65 -14.44 -16.16
CA GLY A 483 -41.13 -15.03 -14.93
C GLY A 483 -41.03 -13.96 -13.86
N ILE A 484 -41.56 -14.23 -12.68
CA ILE A 484 -41.36 -13.44 -11.47
C ILE A 484 -39.82 -13.27 -11.26
N PRO A 485 -39.27 -12.06 -11.06
CA PRO A 485 -37.84 -11.88 -10.82
C PRO A 485 -37.45 -12.69 -9.62
N LYS A 486 -36.44 -13.57 -9.78
CA LYS A 486 -35.95 -14.39 -8.69
C LYS A 486 -35.41 -13.47 -7.58
N LYS A 487 -35.86 -13.68 -6.35
CA LYS A 487 -35.49 -12.92 -5.17
C LYS A 487 -33.98 -13.00 -4.87
N HIS A 488 -33.38 -14.17 -5.06
CA HIS A 488 -31.97 -14.44 -4.88
C HIS A 488 -31.27 -14.52 -6.24
N ARG A 489 -30.24 -13.70 -6.45
CA ARG A 489 -29.43 -13.68 -7.68
C ARG A 489 -27.99 -14.00 -7.32
N MET A 490 -27.35 -14.90 -8.06
CA MET A 490 -25.94 -15.15 -7.92
C MET A 490 -25.19 -14.56 -9.10
N GLN A 491 -24.16 -13.75 -8.80
CA GLN A 491 -23.22 -13.25 -9.78
C GLN A 491 -22.22 -14.33 -10.18
N GLU A 492 -21.61 -14.21 -11.37
CA GLU A 492 -20.62 -15.16 -11.88
C GLU A 492 -19.42 -15.40 -10.92
N GLN A 493 -19.14 -14.42 -10.06
CA GLN A 493 -18.02 -14.43 -9.10
C GLN A 493 -18.36 -15.10 -7.76
N GLY A 494 -19.54 -15.70 -7.64
CA GLY A 494 -19.96 -16.35 -6.39
C GLY A 494 -20.65 -15.43 -5.39
N ALA A 495 -20.85 -14.16 -5.67
CA ALA A 495 -21.61 -13.26 -4.81
C ALA A 495 -23.11 -13.54 -4.91
N LEU A 496 -23.79 -13.63 -3.76
CA LEU A 496 -25.25 -13.75 -3.66
C LEU A 496 -25.84 -12.37 -3.36
N GLU A 497 -26.76 -11.92 -4.23
CA GLU A 497 -27.49 -10.66 -4.06
C GLU A 497 -28.94 -10.90 -3.68
N ILE A 498 -29.41 -10.15 -2.68
CA ILE A 498 -30.81 -10.04 -2.26
C ILE A 498 -31.18 -8.57 -2.33
N PRO A 499 -31.88 -8.14 -3.40
CA PRO A 499 -32.12 -6.71 -3.67
C PRO A 499 -32.91 -5.99 -2.56
N HIS A 500 -33.86 -6.70 -1.94
CA HIS A 500 -34.69 -6.19 -0.86
C HIS A 500 -34.82 -7.24 0.22
N VAL A 501 -34.12 -7.05 1.32
CA VAL A 501 -34.14 -7.98 2.45
C VAL A 501 -35.51 -7.93 3.14
N GLU A 502 -36.15 -9.10 3.30
CA GLU A 502 -37.38 -9.31 4.00
C GLU A 502 -37.14 -10.09 5.31
N PRO A 503 -38.09 -10.12 6.26
CA PRO A 503 -37.91 -10.86 7.51
C PRO A 503 -37.67 -12.38 7.32
N GLU A 504 -38.19 -12.93 6.23
CA GLU A 504 -38.04 -14.33 5.83
C GLU A 504 -36.62 -14.67 5.34
N ASP A 505 -35.82 -13.66 4.99
CA ASP A 505 -34.42 -13.81 4.57
C ASP A 505 -33.45 -13.98 5.76
N ALA A 506 -33.96 -13.83 7.00
CA ALA A 506 -33.16 -14.14 8.16
C ALA A 506 -32.84 -15.63 8.25
N GLY A 507 -31.58 -15.96 8.54
CA GLY A 507 -31.18 -17.36 8.72
C GLY A 507 -29.77 -17.65 8.23
N LEU A 508 -29.46 -18.92 8.07
CA LEU A 508 -28.14 -19.40 7.70
C LEU A 508 -28.01 -19.51 6.18
N TYR A 509 -27.05 -18.75 5.61
CA TYR A 509 -26.65 -18.87 4.21
C TYR A 509 -25.33 -19.63 4.15
N THR A 510 -25.25 -20.63 3.26
CA THR A 510 -24.02 -21.43 3.10
C THR A 510 -23.51 -21.26 1.67
N CYS A 511 -22.30 -20.75 1.51
CA CYS A 511 -21.60 -20.81 0.23
C CYS A 511 -20.87 -22.15 0.10
N VAL A 512 -20.89 -22.70 -1.10
CA VAL A 512 -20.13 -23.87 -1.51
C VAL A 512 -19.27 -23.51 -2.70
N ALA A 513 -17.95 -23.62 -2.54
CA ALA A 513 -16.97 -23.52 -3.60
C ALA A 513 -16.45 -24.90 -3.95
N TRP A 514 -16.50 -25.31 -5.21
CA TRP A 514 -16.14 -26.69 -5.61
C TRP A 514 -15.42 -26.70 -6.97
N ASN A 515 -14.52 -27.68 -7.14
CA ASN A 515 -13.87 -28.02 -8.40
C ASN A 515 -13.79 -29.53 -8.58
N ALA A 516 -13.03 -30.04 -9.57
CA ALA A 516 -12.87 -31.47 -9.83
C ALA A 516 -12.19 -32.22 -8.66
N GLU A 517 -11.44 -31.52 -7.80
CA GLU A 517 -10.68 -32.08 -6.68
C GLU A 517 -11.49 -32.17 -5.38
N GLY A 518 -12.50 -31.30 -5.21
CA GLY A 518 -13.35 -31.31 -4.03
C GLY A 518 -14.11 -30.01 -3.82
N ALA A 519 -14.58 -29.79 -2.59
CA ALA A 519 -15.37 -28.63 -2.21
C ALA A 519 -14.98 -28.13 -0.82
N ASP A 520 -15.14 -26.81 -0.62
CA ASP A 520 -15.14 -26.15 0.69
C ASP A 520 -16.44 -25.40 0.91
N THR A 521 -16.88 -25.27 2.17
CA THR A 521 -18.14 -24.62 2.52
C THR A 521 -17.98 -23.69 3.70
N ARG A 522 -18.65 -22.53 3.63
CA ARG A 522 -18.73 -21.58 4.73
C ARG A 522 -20.15 -21.07 4.88
N SER A 523 -20.53 -20.81 6.14
CA SER A 523 -21.87 -20.34 6.46
C SER A 523 -21.84 -19.04 7.22
N ILE A 524 -22.83 -18.18 6.95
CA ILE A 524 -23.04 -16.89 7.61
C ILE A 524 -24.49 -16.81 8.10
N SER A 525 -24.68 -16.34 9.35
CA SER A 525 -26.01 -16.10 9.93
C SER A 525 -26.44 -14.65 9.66
N VAL A 526 -27.50 -14.47 8.91
CA VAL A 526 -28.09 -13.16 8.61
C VAL A 526 -29.22 -12.87 9.57
N TYR A 527 -29.16 -11.75 10.27
CA TYR A 527 -30.19 -11.22 11.15
C TYR A 527 -30.81 -9.97 10.56
N VAL A 528 -32.15 -9.95 10.45
CA VAL A 528 -32.88 -8.79 9.91
C VAL A 528 -33.40 -7.94 11.06
N ASP A 529 -32.88 -6.72 11.19
CA ASP A 529 -33.32 -5.76 12.21
C ASP A 529 -34.65 -5.14 11.84
N ARG A 530 -35.62 -5.20 12.77
CA ARG A 530 -36.97 -4.68 12.65
C ARG A 530 -37.17 -3.34 13.35
N SER A 531 -36.14 -2.64 13.74
CA SER A 531 -36.20 -1.47 14.62
C SER A 531 -37.07 -0.29 14.11
N ASN A 532 -37.53 -0.32 12.84
CA ASN A 532 -38.39 0.74 12.26
C ASN A 532 -39.79 0.27 11.84
N TRP A 533 -40.25 -0.91 12.28
CA TRP A 533 -41.58 -1.41 11.86
C TRP A 533 -42.57 -1.45 13.03
N HIS A 534 -43.53 -0.55 13.04
CA HIS A 534 -44.74 -0.60 13.88
C HIS A 534 -45.78 -1.49 13.19
N GLY A 535 -45.73 -2.79 13.42
CA GLY A 535 -46.72 -3.73 12.88
C GLY A 535 -46.81 -5.01 13.72
N VAL A 536 -47.94 -5.18 14.36
CA VAL A 536 -48.61 -6.33 14.98
C VAL A 536 -47.76 -7.64 15.16
N ARG A 537 -47.61 -8.01 16.42
CA ARG A 537 -47.13 -9.33 16.87
C ARG A 537 -48.13 -10.42 16.52
N PRO A 538 -47.71 -11.58 15.98
CA PRO A 538 -48.46 -12.82 16.15
C PRO A 538 -48.01 -13.55 17.41
N ILE A 539 -49.01 -14.02 18.12
CA ILE A 539 -49.00 -14.77 19.35
C ILE A 539 -48.53 -16.21 19.07
N GLY A 540 -47.82 -16.78 20.03
CA GLY A 540 -47.16 -18.08 20.03
C GLY A 540 -48.00 -19.31 19.68
N GLY A 541 -47.31 -20.32 19.28
CA GLY A 541 -47.85 -21.68 19.06
C GLY A 541 -46.78 -22.76 19.33
N HIS A 542 -46.99 -23.42 20.44
CA HIS A 542 -46.65 -24.75 20.86
C HIS A 542 -45.46 -25.56 20.30
N GLN A 543 -44.58 -25.90 21.20
CA GLN A 543 -43.70 -27.08 21.13
C GLN A 543 -44.49 -28.39 20.92
N GLY A 544 -44.14 -29.12 19.87
CA GLY A 544 -44.51 -30.52 19.68
C GLY A 544 -43.28 -31.31 19.31
N VAL A 545 -42.74 -32.06 20.26
CA VAL A 545 -41.66 -33.03 20.05
C VAL A 545 -42.24 -34.24 19.35
N LEU A 546 -41.82 -34.52 18.11
CA LEU A 546 -42.05 -35.79 17.46
C LEU A 546 -40.69 -36.44 17.12
N ASN A 547 -40.31 -37.41 17.90
CA ASN A 547 -39.17 -38.31 17.64
C ASN A 547 -39.48 -39.24 16.46
N THR A 548 -38.86 -39.03 15.31
CA THR A 548 -38.75 -40.05 14.25
C THR A 548 -37.28 -40.28 13.99
N THR A 549 -36.77 -41.43 14.47
CA THR A 549 -35.36 -41.84 14.34
C THR A 549 -35.12 -42.49 12.97
N GLY A 550 -34.58 -41.72 12.02
CA GLY A 550 -33.85 -42.28 10.86
C GLY A 550 -32.42 -42.65 11.28
N SER A 551 -31.79 -43.65 10.67
CA SER A 551 -30.38 -43.97 10.90
C SER A 551 -29.49 -43.48 9.77
N LEU A 552 -28.47 -42.65 10.13
CA LEU A 552 -27.38 -42.23 9.26
C LEU A 552 -26.30 -43.33 9.26
N VAL A 553 -25.91 -43.84 8.10
CA VAL A 553 -24.81 -44.77 7.93
C VAL A 553 -23.75 -44.20 7.05
N ILE A 554 -22.51 -44.15 7.52
CA ILE A 554 -21.33 -43.72 6.79
C ILE A 554 -20.44 -44.91 6.47
N LEU A 555 -19.86 -44.95 5.26
CA LEU A 555 -18.98 -46.00 4.76
C LEU A 555 -17.76 -45.41 4.08
N ALA A 556 -16.59 -46.03 4.27
CA ALA A 556 -15.41 -45.70 3.47
C ALA A 556 -15.47 -46.49 2.15
N LYS A 557 -15.77 -45.85 1.05
CA LYS A 557 -15.93 -46.46 -0.28
C LYS A 557 -14.59 -46.84 -0.90
N ILE A 558 -13.62 -45.94 -0.85
CA ILE A 558 -12.27 -46.11 -1.39
C ILE A 558 -11.28 -45.56 -0.37
N VAL A 559 -10.21 -46.29 -0.08
CA VAL A 559 -9.14 -45.88 0.82
C VAL A 559 -7.83 -45.88 0.06
N HIS A 560 -7.16 -44.73 0.02
CA HIS A 560 -5.82 -44.52 -0.53
C HIS A 560 -4.80 -44.26 0.59
N ALA A 561 -3.53 -44.04 0.22
CA ALA A 561 -2.49 -43.69 1.18
C ALA A 561 -2.69 -42.31 1.85
N GLN A 562 -3.24 -41.34 1.11
CA GLN A 562 -3.41 -40.00 1.60
C GLN A 562 -4.83 -39.44 1.44
N SER A 563 -5.80 -40.31 1.08
CA SER A 563 -7.20 -39.89 0.92
C SER A 563 -8.17 -41.06 1.18
N VAL A 564 -9.39 -40.71 1.58
CA VAL A 564 -10.50 -41.61 1.80
C VAL A 564 -11.78 -41.07 1.19
N VAL A 565 -12.39 -41.80 0.29
CA VAL A 565 -13.71 -41.46 -0.25
C VAL A 565 -14.79 -42.04 0.69
N LEU A 566 -15.55 -41.12 1.28
CA LEU A 566 -16.69 -41.48 2.15
C LEU A 566 -17.97 -41.51 1.32
N GLU A 567 -18.85 -42.45 1.62
CA GLU A 567 -20.23 -42.53 1.12
C GLU A 567 -21.18 -42.64 2.30
N TRP A 568 -22.32 -41.95 2.27
CA TRP A 568 -23.33 -42.06 3.34
C TRP A 568 -24.74 -42.17 2.80
N LYS A 569 -25.59 -42.87 3.58
CA LYS A 569 -27.00 -43.03 3.28
C LYS A 569 -27.82 -42.79 4.55
N VAL A 570 -28.94 -42.11 4.37
CA VAL A 570 -29.93 -41.92 5.41
C VAL A 570 -31.06 -42.92 5.16
N HIS A 571 -31.25 -43.86 6.06
CA HIS A 571 -32.34 -44.81 5.97
C HIS A 571 -33.56 -44.28 6.71
N PRO A 572 -34.73 -44.15 6.04
CA PRO A 572 -35.98 -43.82 6.75
C PRO A 572 -36.38 -44.93 7.67
N SER A 573 -36.84 -44.63 8.88
CA SER A 573 -37.34 -45.61 9.82
C SER A 573 -38.62 -46.27 9.27
N ALA A 574 -38.63 -47.63 9.24
CA ALA A 574 -39.77 -48.40 8.82
C ALA A 574 -40.90 -48.36 9.87
N ALA A 575 -41.75 -47.33 9.82
CA ALA A 575 -43.04 -47.36 10.52
C ALA A 575 -44.05 -46.44 9.82
N SER A 576 -45.05 -47.09 9.27
CA SER A 576 -46.36 -46.64 8.78
C SER A 576 -46.51 -46.37 7.29
N SER A 577 -47.34 -47.20 6.72
CA SER A 577 -48.01 -47.10 5.41
C SER A 577 -48.87 -45.84 5.33
N ASN A 578 -48.82 -45.18 4.12
CA ASN A 578 -49.72 -44.14 3.67
C ASN A 578 -49.52 -42.74 4.24
N HIS A 579 -48.49 -42.05 3.72
CA HIS A 579 -48.49 -40.61 3.37
C HIS A 579 -47.13 -40.31 2.70
N GLU A 580 -47.10 -39.48 1.69
CA GLU A 580 -45.86 -38.99 1.09
C GLU A 580 -44.94 -38.45 2.16
N VAL A 581 -43.87 -39.20 2.49
CA VAL A 581 -42.85 -38.79 3.47
C VAL A 581 -41.92 -37.82 2.73
N SER A 582 -42.08 -36.53 2.97
CA SER A 582 -41.08 -35.54 2.59
C SER A 582 -39.75 -35.95 3.23
N GLN A 583 -38.71 -36.10 2.41
CA GLN A 583 -37.36 -36.35 2.93
C GLN A 583 -36.93 -35.25 3.91
N PRO A 584 -36.26 -35.58 5.03
CA PRO A 584 -35.81 -34.59 5.99
C PRO A 584 -34.87 -33.59 5.30
N LYS A 585 -35.17 -32.29 5.42
CA LYS A 585 -34.32 -31.22 4.91
C LYS A 585 -33.13 -31.04 5.86
N TRP A 586 -31.93 -31.39 5.38
CA TRP A 586 -30.69 -31.18 6.10
C TRP A 586 -30.19 -29.74 5.82
N LEU A 587 -29.74 -29.05 6.87
CA LEU A 587 -29.26 -27.68 6.79
C LEU A 587 -27.72 -27.60 6.80
N SER A 588 -27.06 -28.55 7.48
CA SER A 588 -25.61 -28.62 7.48
C SER A 588 -25.13 -30.06 7.65
N ALA A 589 -23.99 -30.37 7.03
CA ALA A 589 -23.28 -31.63 7.23
C ALA A 589 -21.83 -31.31 7.59
N THR A 590 -21.31 -31.93 8.65
CA THR A 590 -19.93 -31.77 9.08
C THR A 590 -19.26 -33.14 9.22
N VAL A 591 -18.04 -33.24 8.67
CA VAL A 591 -17.19 -34.42 8.86
C VAL A 591 -16.08 -34.03 9.83
N LYS A 592 -16.07 -34.62 11.01
CA LYS A 592 -14.99 -34.49 11.98
C LYS A 592 -14.03 -35.65 11.82
N ILE A 593 -12.74 -35.34 11.73
CA ILE A 593 -11.66 -36.32 11.68
C ILE A 593 -10.87 -36.18 12.97
N ASP A 594 -10.64 -37.26 13.66
CA ASP A 594 -9.91 -37.28 14.92
C ASP A 594 -8.83 -38.35 14.91
N ASN A 595 -7.61 -37.94 15.21
CA ASN A 595 -6.44 -38.79 15.41
C ASN A 595 -5.54 -38.06 16.41
N PRO A 596 -4.71 -38.73 17.23
CA PRO A 596 -3.81 -38.09 18.19
C PRO A 596 -2.89 -37.00 17.63
N GLN A 597 -2.63 -37.03 16.32
CA GLN A 597 -1.75 -36.05 15.63
C GLN A 597 -2.51 -35.00 14.81
N ILE A 598 -3.74 -35.33 14.37
CA ILE A 598 -4.54 -34.44 13.50
C ILE A 598 -6.00 -34.49 13.93
N SER A 599 -6.58 -33.37 14.25
CA SER A 599 -8.02 -33.22 14.47
C SER A 599 -8.51 -32.00 13.73
N TYR A 600 -9.44 -32.19 12.79
CA TYR A 600 -10.10 -31.08 12.12
C TYR A 600 -11.55 -31.43 11.75
N THR A 601 -12.35 -30.40 11.53
CA THR A 601 -13.74 -30.52 11.11
C THR A 601 -13.92 -29.87 9.76
N ALA A 602 -14.39 -30.60 8.76
CA ALA A 602 -14.74 -30.07 7.44
C ALA A 602 -16.27 -29.98 7.33
N MET A 603 -16.77 -28.91 6.77
CA MET A 603 -18.17 -28.82 6.35
C MET A 603 -18.32 -29.47 4.98
N VAL A 604 -19.38 -30.26 4.81
CA VAL A 604 -19.66 -31.03 3.60
C VAL A 604 -21.00 -30.56 3.02
N PRO A 605 -21.13 -30.44 1.68
CA PRO A 605 -22.42 -30.14 1.07
C PRO A 605 -23.47 -31.15 1.43
N VAL A 606 -24.66 -30.70 1.83
CA VAL A 606 -25.77 -31.56 2.28
C VAL A 606 -26.44 -32.32 1.14
N ASP A 607 -26.24 -31.90 -0.07
CA ASP A 607 -26.81 -32.44 -1.30
C ASP A 607 -25.95 -33.55 -1.95
N VAL A 608 -24.72 -33.77 -1.45
CA VAL A 608 -23.85 -34.87 -1.90
C VAL A 608 -23.95 -36.06 -0.98
N GLN A 609 -23.72 -37.24 -1.53
CA GLN A 609 -23.71 -38.52 -0.79
C GLN A 609 -22.32 -39.14 -0.74
N GLU A 610 -21.33 -38.51 -1.38
CA GLU A 610 -19.92 -38.88 -1.40
C GLU A 610 -19.04 -37.72 -1.12
N TYR A 611 -17.97 -37.89 -0.37
CA TYR A 611 -16.97 -36.85 -0.10
C TYR A 611 -15.57 -37.44 -0.04
N ASN A 612 -14.62 -36.84 -0.70
CA ASN A 612 -13.22 -37.28 -0.69
C ASN A 612 -12.42 -36.51 0.38
N LEU A 613 -12.06 -37.20 1.46
CA LEU A 613 -11.12 -36.69 2.46
C LEU A 613 -9.71 -36.83 1.92
N THR A 614 -8.97 -35.74 1.88
CA THR A 614 -7.59 -35.66 1.38
C THR A 614 -6.63 -35.19 2.47
N HIS A 615 -5.32 -35.20 2.18
CA HIS A 615 -4.26 -34.76 3.12
C HIS A 615 -4.15 -35.59 4.38
N LEU A 616 -4.50 -36.88 4.30
CA LEU A 616 -4.31 -37.81 5.37
C LEU A 616 -2.88 -38.36 5.36
N LEU A 617 -2.37 -38.78 6.52
CA LEU A 617 -1.07 -39.42 6.61
C LEU A 617 -1.22 -40.91 6.20
N PRO A 618 -0.22 -41.49 5.49
CA PRO A 618 -0.23 -42.91 5.16
C PRO A 618 -0.16 -43.83 6.41
N SER A 619 -0.69 -45.02 6.29
CA SER A 619 -0.68 -46.05 7.36
C SER A 619 -1.18 -45.55 8.72
N THR A 620 -2.15 -44.62 8.71
CA THR A 620 -2.64 -43.96 9.91
C THR A 620 -4.13 -44.25 10.11
N GLU A 621 -4.52 -44.56 11.35
CA GLU A 621 -5.91 -44.74 11.71
C GLU A 621 -6.58 -43.41 12.08
N TYR A 622 -7.75 -43.16 11.50
CA TYR A 622 -8.59 -41.99 11.74
C TYR A 622 -9.98 -42.40 12.18
N GLN A 623 -10.52 -41.73 13.18
CA GLN A 623 -11.93 -41.75 13.46
C GLN A 623 -12.61 -40.64 12.65
N VAL A 624 -13.51 -41.02 11.76
CA VAL A 624 -14.25 -40.12 10.90
C VAL A 624 -15.72 -40.11 11.30
N CYS A 625 -16.21 -38.97 11.73
CA CYS A 625 -17.58 -38.79 12.21
C CYS A 625 -18.32 -37.80 11.31
N LEU A 626 -19.43 -38.24 10.72
CA LEU A 626 -20.35 -37.36 9.97
C LEU A 626 -21.50 -36.95 10.87
N THR A 627 -21.74 -35.65 10.96
CA THR A 627 -22.89 -35.07 11.65
C THR A 627 -23.73 -34.29 10.65
N MET A 628 -25.01 -34.64 10.52
CA MET A 628 -25.99 -33.94 9.70
C MET A 628 -27.01 -33.28 10.62
N ALA A 629 -27.16 -31.96 10.52
CA ALA A 629 -28.11 -31.18 11.29
C ALA A 629 -29.21 -30.61 10.37
N GLY A 630 -30.46 -30.86 10.75
CA GLY A 630 -31.65 -30.31 10.15
C GLY A 630 -32.35 -29.32 11.11
N THR A 631 -33.52 -28.82 10.72
CA THR A 631 -34.33 -27.90 11.53
C THR A 631 -34.82 -28.49 12.84
N GLU A 632 -35.03 -29.80 12.89
CA GLU A 632 -35.62 -30.50 14.05
C GLU A 632 -34.81 -31.71 14.53
N GLN A 633 -33.79 -32.14 13.77
CA GLN A 633 -33.02 -33.37 14.09
C GLN A 633 -31.55 -33.22 13.75
N THR A 634 -30.70 -33.77 14.61
CA THR A 634 -29.25 -33.94 14.33
C THR A 634 -28.97 -35.43 14.32
N GLN A 635 -28.33 -35.94 13.24
CA GLN A 635 -27.88 -37.34 13.14
C GLN A 635 -26.36 -37.37 13.13
N HIS A 636 -25.81 -38.39 13.78
CA HIS A 636 -24.37 -38.57 13.96
C HIS A 636 -23.98 -40.00 13.71
N SER A 637 -22.93 -40.25 12.90
CA SER A 637 -22.40 -41.59 12.62
C SER A 637 -20.89 -41.49 12.46
N CYS A 638 -20.16 -42.45 13.04
CA CYS A 638 -18.69 -42.51 13.01
C CYS A 638 -18.22 -43.86 12.46
N ILE A 639 -17.08 -43.83 11.75
CA ILE A 639 -16.32 -45.02 11.33
C ILE A 639 -14.84 -44.83 11.64
N ASN A 640 -14.13 -45.94 11.87
CA ASN A 640 -12.67 -45.93 11.92
C ASN A 640 -12.12 -46.38 10.56
N VAL A 641 -11.17 -45.61 10.01
CA VAL A 641 -10.58 -45.88 8.70
C VAL A 641 -9.06 -45.79 8.82
N THR A 642 -8.35 -46.81 8.32
CA THR A 642 -6.88 -46.78 8.23
C THR A 642 -6.46 -46.55 6.78
N THR A 643 -5.68 -45.54 6.55
CA THR A 643 -5.09 -45.21 5.22
C THR A 643 -4.09 -46.30 4.81
N LYS A 644 -3.93 -46.51 3.49
CA LYS A 644 -2.96 -47.46 2.95
C LYS A 644 -1.52 -46.99 3.16
N GLU A 645 -0.56 -47.93 3.06
CA GLU A 645 0.88 -47.57 3.02
C GLU A 645 1.23 -46.82 1.76
N ALA A 646 2.14 -45.82 1.87
CA ALA A 646 2.71 -45.16 0.72
C ALA A 646 3.65 -46.16 0.02
N SER A 647 3.36 -46.54 -1.22
CA SER A 647 4.26 -47.36 -2.03
C SER A 647 5.46 -46.50 -2.45
N PHE A 648 6.55 -46.59 -1.71
CA PHE A 648 7.84 -46.06 -2.15
C PHE A 648 8.48 -47.02 -3.14
N ALA A 649 8.66 -46.59 -4.38
CA ALA A 649 9.66 -47.19 -5.26
C ALA A 649 11.04 -46.84 -4.72
N VAL A 650 11.71 -47.79 -4.08
CA VAL A 650 13.07 -47.63 -3.56
C VAL A 650 14.03 -47.68 -4.74
N GLU A 651 14.49 -46.54 -5.22
CA GLU A 651 15.75 -46.47 -5.93
C GLU A 651 16.90 -46.35 -4.93
N MET A 652 17.69 -47.42 -4.86
CA MET A 652 18.93 -47.45 -4.07
C MET A 652 19.95 -46.43 -4.62
N VAL A 653 20.19 -45.35 -3.87
CA VAL A 653 21.36 -44.51 -4.05
C VAL A 653 22.38 -44.84 -2.97
N ALA A 654 23.59 -45.22 -3.47
CA ALA A 654 24.74 -45.65 -2.69
C ALA A 654 25.24 -44.53 -1.76
N GLN A 655 25.67 -44.95 -0.56
CA GLN A 655 26.31 -44.09 0.47
C GLN A 655 27.58 -43.38 -0.07
N PRO A 656 27.85 -42.16 0.25
CA PRO A 656 29.17 -41.53 0.13
C PRO A 656 29.88 -41.46 1.48
N THR A 657 30.82 -42.31 1.70
CA THR A 657 31.91 -42.13 2.64
C THR A 657 32.94 -41.21 1.99
N ASN A 658 32.95 -39.91 2.30
CA ASN A 658 34.11 -39.01 2.12
C ASN A 658 33.81 -37.51 2.29
N VAL A 659 32.75 -37.15 3.04
CA VAL A 659 32.36 -35.74 3.20
C VAL A 659 33.21 -35.02 4.29
N ALA A 660 33.80 -35.74 5.22
CA ALA A 660 34.53 -35.12 6.34
C ALA A 660 35.91 -34.51 5.94
N LEU A 661 36.56 -35.05 4.91
CA LEU A 661 37.90 -34.57 4.48
C LEU A 661 37.79 -33.31 3.57
N ALA A 662 36.69 -33.15 2.85
CA ALA A 662 36.45 -32.00 1.97
C ALA A 662 36.08 -30.74 2.77
N ALA A 663 35.41 -30.87 3.91
CA ALA A 663 35.00 -29.74 4.73
C ALA A 663 36.21 -29.07 5.46
N VAL A 664 37.23 -29.84 5.87
CA VAL A 664 38.42 -29.29 6.54
C VAL A 664 39.34 -28.59 5.54
N MET A 665 39.48 -29.11 4.33
CA MET A 665 40.27 -28.46 3.27
C MET A 665 39.62 -27.21 2.73
N GLY A 666 38.28 -27.17 2.63
CA GLY A 666 37.49 -25.99 2.20
C GLY A 666 37.56 -24.82 3.19
N SER A 667 37.55 -25.09 4.49
CA SER A 667 37.64 -24.05 5.51
C SER A 667 39.04 -23.41 5.58
N MET A 668 40.10 -24.18 5.43
CA MET A 668 41.49 -23.64 5.36
C MET A 668 41.67 -22.75 4.12
N PHE A 669 41.09 -23.12 2.97
CA PHE A 669 41.18 -22.34 1.73
C PHE A 669 40.40 -21.02 1.83
N ALA A 670 39.24 -21.02 2.47
CA ALA A 670 38.44 -19.82 2.72
C ALA A 670 39.15 -18.83 3.64
N ILE A 671 39.83 -19.32 4.70
CA ILE A 671 40.59 -18.47 5.62
C ILE A 671 41.79 -17.82 4.92
N CYS A 672 42.50 -18.56 4.05
CA CYS A 672 43.60 -18.01 3.25
C CYS A 672 43.15 -16.93 2.27
N ILE A 673 41.97 -17.12 1.61
CA ILE A 673 41.39 -16.12 0.69
C ILE A 673 40.99 -14.87 1.46
N MET A 674 40.34 -15.01 2.63
CA MET A 674 39.96 -13.87 3.46
C MET A 674 41.19 -13.08 3.95
N ALA A 675 42.24 -13.77 4.34
CA ALA A 675 43.50 -13.11 4.73
C ALA A 675 44.14 -12.35 3.57
N LEU A 676 44.15 -12.91 2.37
CA LEU A 676 44.62 -12.24 1.15
C LEU A 676 43.76 -11.04 0.75
N LEU A 677 42.44 -11.12 0.92
CA LEU A 677 41.52 -10.01 0.65
C LEU A 677 41.70 -8.85 1.64
N VAL A 678 41.88 -9.17 2.92
CA VAL A 678 42.16 -8.15 3.97
C VAL A 678 43.52 -7.48 3.70
N PHE A 679 44.52 -8.26 3.31
CA PHE A 679 45.86 -7.71 2.98
C PHE A 679 45.79 -6.85 1.69
N TYR A 680 45.05 -7.27 0.68
CA TYR A 680 44.83 -6.52 -0.57
C TYR A 680 44.05 -5.22 -0.32
N MET A 681 42.97 -5.28 0.48
CA MET A 681 42.20 -4.09 0.86
C MET A 681 43.00 -3.13 1.72
N GLY A 682 43.79 -3.63 2.65
CA GLY A 682 44.72 -2.82 3.47
C GLY A 682 45.79 -2.08 2.64
N ARG A 683 46.30 -2.72 1.57
CA ARG A 683 47.22 -2.06 0.62
C ARG A 683 46.47 -1.01 -0.26
N ARG A 684 45.23 -1.26 -0.65
CA ARG A 684 44.45 -0.34 -1.47
C ARG A 684 43.98 0.90 -0.70
N MET A 685 43.75 0.79 0.61
CA MET A 685 43.38 1.93 1.44
C MET A 685 44.60 2.86 1.76
N LYS A 686 45.82 2.36 1.75
CA LYS A 686 47.03 3.20 1.90
C LYS A 686 47.39 4.00 0.62
N GLN A 687 46.82 3.68 -0.54
CA GLN A 687 47.14 4.35 -1.80
C GLN A 687 46.02 5.29 -2.33
N LYS A 688 44.89 5.42 -1.62
CA LYS A 688 43.76 6.29 -2.00
C LYS A 688 43.48 7.42 -1.02
N SER A 689 44.50 7.90 -0.31
CA SER A 689 44.44 9.21 0.35
C SER A 689 45.16 10.23 -0.51
N CYS A 690 44.42 10.97 -1.24
CA CYS A 690 44.65 12.15 -2.10
C CYS A 690 44.34 11.90 -3.59
N HIS A 691 43.45 12.73 -4.13
CA HIS A 691 43.00 12.81 -5.52
C HIS A 691 41.96 11.78 -6.01
N HIS A 692 40.68 11.91 -5.57
CA HIS A 692 39.54 11.63 -6.44
C HIS A 692 38.25 12.18 -5.86
N SER A 693 38.05 13.44 -6.00
CA SER A 693 36.72 14.03 -5.84
C SER A 693 36.68 15.34 -6.62
N LEU A 694 36.50 15.28 -7.91
CA LEU A 694 36.09 16.45 -8.76
C LEU A 694 36.01 16.15 -10.26
N LYS A 695 36.30 14.93 -10.74
CA LYS A 695 36.31 14.65 -12.19
C LYS A 695 35.20 13.76 -12.71
N LYS A 696 34.22 13.33 -11.88
CA LYS A 696 33.13 12.46 -12.31
C LYS A 696 31.78 13.17 -12.50
N TYR A 697 31.73 14.47 -12.29
CA TYR A 697 30.50 15.27 -12.42
C TYR A 697 30.46 16.22 -13.64
N MET A 698 31.45 16.14 -14.52
CA MET A 698 31.55 17.10 -15.64
C MET A 698 31.36 16.49 -17.04
N GLN A 699 30.64 15.40 -17.22
CA GLN A 699 30.35 14.88 -18.55
C GLN A 699 28.96 14.27 -18.67
N HIS A 700 27.90 15.00 -18.41
CA HIS A 700 26.57 14.78 -19.01
C HIS A 700 25.73 16.05 -18.82
N THR A 701 25.91 16.99 -19.72
CA THR A 701 24.91 18.04 -19.99
C THR A 701 23.95 17.50 -21.04
N THR A 702 23.00 16.72 -20.63
CA THR A 702 21.71 16.53 -21.30
C THR A 702 20.65 16.76 -20.22
N SER A 703 19.62 17.52 -20.58
CA SER A 703 18.47 17.84 -19.71
C SER A 703 18.10 16.65 -18.84
N ILE A 704 18.31 16.78 -17.52
CA ILE A 704 17.87 15.80 -16.55
C ILE A 704 16.33 15.83 -16.58
N PRO A 705 15.64 14.72 -16.88
CA PRO A 705 14.19 14.67 -16.79
C PRO A 705 13.76 15.04 -15.37
N LEU A 706 12.61 15.72 -15.23
CA LEU A 706 12.06 16.18 -13.94
C LEU A 706 11.92 15.06 -12.91
N ASN A 707 11.75 13.82 -13.36
CA ASN A 707 11.67 12.58 -12.54
C ASN A 707 13.00 12.14 -11.90
N GLU A 708 14.16 12.63 -12.36
CA GLU A 708 15.45 12.37 -11.71
C GLU A 708 15.82 13.45 -10.67
N LEU A 709 15.19 14.62 -10.75
CA LEU A 709 15.34 15.69 -9.75
C LEU A 709 14.40 15.48 -8.55
N TYR A 710 13.32 14.71 -8.74
CA TYR A 710 12.34 14.35 -7.73
C TYR A 710 12.12 12.84 -7.82
N PRO A 711 12.85 12.02 -7.02
CA PRO A 711 12.36 10.67 -6.75
C PRO A 711 10.90 10.83 -6.28
N PRO A 712 9.96 10.02 -6.76
CA PRO A 712 8.58 10.12 -6.32
C PRO A 712 8.60 10.21 -4.80
N LEU A 713 7.95 11.22 -4.24
CA LEU A 713 7.91 11.55 -2.79
C LEU A 713 7.58 10.35 -1.90
N ILE A 714 7.08 9.29 -2.49
CA ILE A 714 6.74 7.98 -1.92
C ILE A 714 7.94 7.30 -1.23
N ASN A 715 9.16 7.41 -1.75
CA ASN A 715 10.32 6.70 -1.19
C ASN A 715 10.97 7.40 0.02
N LEU A 716 10.63 8.64 0.32
CA LEU A 716 11.19 9.38 1.46
C LEU A 716 10.54 9.01 2.79
N TRP A 717 9.27 8.51 2.77
CA TRP A 717 8.52 8.15 3.97
C TRP A 717 8.73 6.69 4.42
N GLU A 718 9.13 5.79 3.52
CA GLU A 718 9.29 4.35 3.83
C GLU A 718 10.57 4.01 4.59
N ASN A 719 11.65 4.78 4.41
CA ASN A 719 12.93 4.49 5.07
C ASN A 719 12.95 4.76 6.59
N GLU A 720 11.95 5.45 7.15
CA GLU A 720 11.89 5.72 8.60
C GLU A 720 11.11 4.66 9.38
N THR A 721 10.10 4.02 8.77
CA THR A 721 9.29 2.99 9.44
C THR A 721 10.02 1.65 9.59
N GLU A 722 10.98 1.32 8.73
CA GLU A 722 11.80 0.10 8.88
C GLU A 722 12.85 0.21 9.99
N LYS A 723 13.37 1.39 10.29
CA LYS A 723 14.35 1.58 11.38
C LYS A 723 13.75 1.48 12.79
N GLU A 724 12.45 1.66 12.96
CA GLU A 724 11.81 1.52 14.28
C GLU A 724 11.48 0.07 14.65
N LYS A 725 11.50 -0.89 13.71
CA LYS A 725 11.16 -2.30 13.99
C LYS A 725 12.35 -3.17 14.44
N GLU A 726 13.58 -2.74 14.26
CA GLU A 726 14.76 -3.52 14.70
C GLU A 726 15.25 -3.24 16.14
N GLY A 727 14.56 -2.39 16.91
CA GLY A 727 15.03 -1.88 18.21
C GLY A 727 14.20 -2.24 19.44
N THR A 728 13.45 -3.36 19.50
CA THR A 728 12.74 -3.73 20.74
C THR A 728 13.03 -5.12 21.23
N ALA A 729 14.07 -5.24 22.05
CA ALA A 729 14.16 -6.23 23.13
C ALA A 729 14.89 -5.60 24.31
N ASP A 730 14.20 -4.91 25.21
CA ASP A 730 14.19 -5.09 26.67
C ASP A 730 13.36 -4.01 27.37
N PRO A 731 12.52 -4.34 28.34
CA PRO A 731 11.67 -3.37 28.99
C PRO A 731 12.28 -2.98 30.37
N GLN A 732 12.66 -1.73 30.55
CA GLN A 732 12.49 -1.01 31.82
C GLN A 732 13.02 0.43 31.75
N ASN A 733 12.13 1.29 32.06
CA ASN A 733 12.28 2.61 32.70
C ASN A 733 12.02 3.86 31.84
N SER A 734 10.96 4.47 32.25
CA SER A 734 10.39 5.78 31.97
C SER A 734 11.38 6.93 31.88
N GLN A 735 11.26 7.73 30.82
CA GLN A 735 11.01 9.18 30.93
C GLN A 735 10.81 9.73 29.51
N ILE A 736 9.71 10.46 29.34
CA ILE A 736 9.33 11.14 28.10
C ILE A 736 10.33 12.27 27.88
N ASP A 737 11.11 12.18 26.81
CA ASP A 737 11.86 13.32 26.28
C ASP A 737 11.39 13.60 24.85
N THR A 738 10.66 14.71 24.70
CA THR A 738 10.14 15.23 23.46
C THR A 738 11.18 16.16 22.84
N SER A 739 12.12 15.60 22.07
CA SER A 739 12.91 16.36 21.12
C SER A 739 13.42 15.41 20.03
N LYS A 740 12.61 15.19 19.00
CA LYS A 740 13.08 14.62 17.74
C LYS A 740 13.18 15.75 16.73
N THR A 741 14.38 16.16 16.47
CA THR A 741 14.77 17.06 15.39
C THR A 741 14.74 16.25 14.09
N TYR A 742 13.90 16.62 13.16
CA TYR A 742 13.92 16.09 11.81
C TYR A 742 14.92 16.91 10.99
N MET A 743 15.99 16.28 10.55
CA MET A 743 16.89 16.84 9.54
C MET A 743 16.38 16.45 8.13
N TRP A 744 16.21 17.43 7.32
CA TRP A 744 15.98 17.32 5.86
C TRP A 744 17.32 17.38 5.11
#